data_979d050feba1f79a789e933962161654
#
_entry.id   979d050feba1f79a789e933962161654
#
_cell.length_a   1.000
_cell.length_b   1.000
_cell.length_c   1.000
_cell.angle_alpha   90.00
_cell.angle_beta   90.00
_cell.angle_gamma   90.00
#
_symmetry.space_group_name_H-M   'P 1'
#
loop_
_entity.id
_entity.type
_entity.pdbx_description
1 polymer ?
#
loop_
_entity_poly.entity_id
_entity_poly.type
_entity_poly.pdbx_seq_one_letter_code
_entity_poly.pdbx_strand_id
1 'polypeptide(L)'
;MNKQQLAQKIWASANQMRSKIEASEYKDFILGFIFYKYLSDKEIEFLKDNDYDDELLKTVTEDDPETVKWVQENIGYFISYKDFFSTWLGMGKDFDVSNVRDALSAFSRLISPTHKRVFEKIFNTLETGLSKLGDSSGTQTKAISGLLNLIKDIPMDGKQGYDVLGFIYEYLISMFAANAGKKAGEFYTPHEVSLLMSEIVASHLQGKNEIKIYDPTSGSGSLLINIGKSVSKYMADANNVKYYAQELKENTYNLTRMNLVMRGIKPDNIVTRNGDTLEEDWPYFDDADPINSYDPLYVDAVVSNPPYSQAWDPTNKEGDARYARFGLAPKGKADYAFLLHDLYHIKPDGIMTIVLPHGVLFRGGEEGTIRKNLIENNHIDAIIGLPANIFFGTGIPTIIMVLRQKREREDVLIIDASKGYTKEGKNNKLRASDIKRIADTFVKRESIPKFSRTVSREEIRANDYNLNIPRYVDSSEAAEHWDVYASMFGGIPAAELDELSAYWAAFPALRGELFAENGTPYAALTVEDIKSAIKNSRDVTAFEDAYRSAFAALPAYMKAVLLDGMGKIEIAKAETTLSEDIFARLADIPLIDKYEAYQLLDDHWNTIAVDLEMIQTEGFGAAKKVDPHLVTKKKGNEEQEVQDGWVGHILPFDLLQKTLLKDKAGALHALENQLAELPTEYEALLDEFTEDDKDAYKECFTEEGDAFVPKEIAKKVKELRRDRTPEAENACRIFGRVEELTRQEKALKAKIKSDAAALEALTKKTIEGLTDAQVLELLEQKWIAPFTNELAKLPDAMVDSLVNKIQTLQNKYSTTFFDVESEIRATEKQLAAMMDDLTGSEYDLKGLSEFKTLLLGD
;
A
#
# COMPACT_ATOMS: atom_id res chain seq x y z
N MET A 1 -6.27 8.68 14.98
CA MET A 1 -7.04 7.51 14.46
C MET A 1 -6.25 6.86 13.36
N ASN A 2 -5.99 5.54 13.39
CA ASN A 2 -5.28 4.85 12.33
C ASN A 2 -6.22 4.48 11.15
N LYS A 3 -5.63 4.10 9.98
CA LYS A 3 -6.39 3.76 8.77
C LYS A 3 -7.43 2.66 9.00
N GLN A 4 -7.12 1.66 9.81
CA GLN A 4 -8.01 0.53 10.08
C GLN A 4 -9.23 0.93 10.93
N GLN A 5 -9.02 1.74 11.95
CA GLN A 5 -10.10 2.31 12.77
C GLN A 5 -11.00 3.21 11.94
N LEU A 6 -10.40 4.04 11.07
CA LEU A 6 -11.14 4.90 10.17
C LEU A 6 -11.98 4.08 9.17
N ALA A 7 -11.40 3.02 8.58
CA ALA A 7 -12.10 2.11 7.69
C ALA A 7 -13.32 1.46 8.38
N GLN A 8 -13.19 1.01 9.61
CA GLN A 8 -14.30 0.44 10.39
C GLN A 8 -15.42 1.44 10.64
N LYS A 9 -15.09 2.68 11.02
CA LYS A 9 -16.08 3.76 11.22
C LYS A 9 -16.84 4.10 9.93
N ILE A 10 -16.11 4.24 8.82
CA ILE A 10 -16.71 4.50 7.50
C ILE A 10 -17.61 3.35 7.05
N TRP A 11 -17.18 2.11 7.27
CA TRP A 11 -17.98 0.93 6.95
C TRP A 11 -19.25 0.83 7.81
N ALA A 12 -19.15 1.14 9.08
CA ALA A 12 -20.31 1.22 9.98
C ALA A 12 -21.31 2.29 9.51
N SER A 13 -20.80 3.48 9.08
CA SER A 13 -21.61 4.56 8.49
C SER A 13 -22.35 4.09 7.24
N ALA A 14 -21.65 3.43 6.32
CA ALA A 14 -22.22 2.88 5.10
C ALA A 14 -23.29 1.81 5.39
N ASN A 15 -23.04 0.90 6.34
CA ASN A 15 -23.98 -0.14 6.71
C ASN A 15 -25.28 0.40 7.32
N GLN A 16 -25.21 1.50 8.07
CA GLN A 16 -26.39 2.16 8.64
C GLN A 16 -27.33 2.71 7.58
N MET A 17 -26.80 3.11 6.41
CA MET A 17 -27.55 3.69 5.29
C MET A 17 -27.97 2.65 4.25
N ARG A 18 -27.39 1.47 4.27
CA ARG A 18 -27.54 0.41 3.25
C ARG A 18 -28.99 -0.07 3.02
N SER A 19 -29.87 0.06 4.00
CA SER A 19 -31.27 -0.32 3.87
C SER A 19 -32.16 0.77 3.25
N LYS A 20 -31.62 1.97 2.95
CA LYS A 20 -32.37 3.16 2.59
C LYS A 20 -31.94 3.81 1.28
N ILE A 21 -30.68 3.70 0.91
CA ILE A 21 -30.09 4.34 -0.26
C ILE A 21 -29.26 3.32 -1.04
N GLU A 22 -29.14 3.48 -2.35
CA GLU A 22 -28.27 2.64 -3.18
C GLU A 22 -26.80 2.81 -2.81
N ALA A 23 -26.05 1.73 -2.92
CA ALA A 23 -24.63 1.69 -2.53
C ALA A 23 -23.78 2.78 -3.22
N SER A 24 -24.09 3.14 -4.44
CA SER A 24 -23.41 4.19 -5.21
C SER A 24 -23.63 5.61 -4.65
N GLU A 25 -24.69 5.82 -3.88
CA GLU A 25 -25.08 7.14 -3.35
C GLU A 25 -24.55 7.39 -1.93
N TYR A 26 -24.26 6.33 -1.13
CA TYR A 26 -23.75 6.53 0.26
C TYR A 26 -22.50 7.38 0.34
N LYS A 27 -21.56 7.14 -0.58
CA LYS A 27 -20.29 7.87 -0.59
C LYS A 27 -20.53 9.38 -0.61
N ASP A 28 -21.46 9.83 -1.44
CA ASP A 28 -21.73 11.24 -1.63
C ASP A 28 -22.33 11.89 -0.36
N PHE A 29 -23.16 11.13 0.38
CA PHE A 29 -23.67 11.59 1.67
C PHE A 29 -22.60 11.68 2.75
N ILE A 30 -21.84 10.59 2.92
CA ILE A 30 -20.76 10.53 3.93
C ILE A 30 -19.76 11.65 3.67
N LEU A 31 -19.30 11.78 2.42
CA LEU A 31 -18.35 12.81 2.02
C LEU A 31 -18.90 14.23 2.15
N GLY A 32 -20.18 14.44 1.79
CA GLY A 32 -20.83 15.73 1.96
C GLY A 32 -20.91 16.19 3.43
N PHE A 33 -21.25 15.29 4.35
CA PHE A 33 -21.26 15.62 5.79
C PHE A 33 -19.85 15.77 6.39
N ILE A 34 -18.89 14.99 5.93
CA ILE A 34 -17.49 15.16 6.32
C ILE A 34 -16.99 16.54 5.86
N PHE A 35 -17.32 16.93 4.64
CA PHE A 35 -16.93 18.25 4.12
C PHE A 35 -17.62 19.38 4.88
N TYR A 36 -18.91 19.25 5.19
CA TYR A 36 -19.60 20.24 6.00
C TYR A 36 -18.97 20.39 7.41
N LYS A 37 -18.63 19.25 8.04
CA LYS A 37 -17.88 19.25 9.30
C LYS A 37 -16.56 20.00 9.16
N TYR A 38 -15.79 19.72 8.10
CA TYR A 38 -14.52 20.40 7.84
C TYR A 38 -14.69 21.92 7.74
N LEU A 39 -15.69 22.40 6.97
CA LEU A 39 -15.94 23.84 6.83
C LEU A 39 -16.38 24.48 8.14
N SER A 40 -17.24 23.80 8.90
CA SER A 40 -17.68 24.25 10.22
C SER A 40 -16.50 24.33 11.21
N ASP A 41 -15.66 23.31 11.26
CA ASP A 41 -14.50 23.27 12.16
C ASP A 41 -13.46 24.35 11.75
N LYS A 42 -13.27 24.59 10.46
CA LYS A 42 -12.38 25.64 9.92
C LYS A 42 -12.85 27.05 10.28
N GLU A 43 -14.14 27.32 10.21
CA GLU A 43 -14.67 28.63 10.60
C GLU A 43 -14.54 28.84 12.11
N ILE A 44 -14.82 27.81 12.92
CA ILE A 44 -14.62 27.87 14.37
C ILE A 44 -13.13 28.13 14.70
N GLU A 45 -12.19 27.42 14.01
CA GLU A 45 -10.75 27.65 14.17
C GLU A 45 -10.39 29.10 13.84
N PHE A 46 -10.83 29.61 12.67
CA PHE A 46 -10.59 30.99 12.26
C PHE A 46 -11.13 32.01 13.28
N LEU A 47 -12.34 31.80 13.79
CA LEU A 47 -12.94 32.69 14.80
C LEU A 47 -12.15 32.65 16.12
N LYS A 48 -11.74 31.46 16.58
CA LYS A 48 -10.94 31.29 17.79
C LYS A 48 -9.55 31.93 17.67
N ASP A 49 -8.92 31.82 16.52
CA ASP A 49 -7.64 32.48 16.21
C ASP A 49 -7.75 34.03 16.21
N ASN A 50 -8.97 34.56 16.12
CA ASN A 50 -9.29 35.97 16.18
C ASN A 50 -10.06 36.34 17.48
N ASP A 51 -9.68 35.71 18.59
CA ASP A 51 -10.14 36.02 19.97
C ASP A 51 -11.62 35.73 20.26
N TYR A 52 -12.31 34.87 19.44
CA TYR A 52 -13.67 34.42 19.80
C TYR A 52 -13.57 33.23 20.77
N ASP A 53 -13.98 33.46 22.02
CA ASP A 53 -14.17 32.37 22.98
C ASP A 53 -15.50 31.61 22.74
N ASP A 54 -15.76 30.55 23.50
CA ASP A 54 -16.96 29.72 23.35
C ASP A 54 -18.28 30.49 23.62
N GLU A 55 -18.27 31.62 24.36
CA GLU A 55 -19.44 32.46 24.56
C GLU A 55 -19.65 33.42 23.38
N LEU A 56 -18.59 34.00 22.82
CA LEU A 56 -18.66 34.86 21.67
C LEU A 56 -19.06 34.07 20.42
N LEU A 57 -18.61 32.81 20.27
CA LEU A 57 -19.08 31.94 19.19
C LEU A 57 -20.59 31.81 19.13
N LYS A 58 -21.29 31.79 20.27
CA LYS A 58 -22.77 31.71 20.32
C LYS A 58 -23.45 32.92 19.74
N THR A 59 -22.75 34.03 19.58
CA THR A 59 -23.29 35.26 18.98
C THR A 59 -23.13 35.33 17.47
N VAL A 60 -22.42 34.38 16.86
CA VAL A 60 -22.18 34.36 15.41
C VAL A 60 -23.47 34.06 14.66
N THR A 61 -24.01 35.05 13.95
CA THR A 61 -25.30 34.98 13.23
C THR A 61 -25.23 35.68 11.90
N GLU A 62 -26.09 35.27 10.94
CA GLU A 62 -26.27 35.94 9.66
C GLU A 62 -26.91 37.35 9.79
N ASP A 63 -27.45 37.68 10.93
CA ASP A 63 -28.04 38.98 11.23
C ASP A 63 -26.99 40.08 11.53
N ASP A 64 -25.69 39.70 11.62
CA ASP A 64 -24.58 40.64 11.75
C ASP A 64 -23.79 40.74 10.41
N PRO A 65 -24.13 41.72 9.54
CA PRO A 65 -23.51 41.83 8.21
C PRO A 65 -22.00 42.15 8.26
N GLU A 66 -21.50 42.75 9.35
CA GLU A 66 -20.09 43.10 9.46
C GLU A 66 -19.27 41.84 9.70
N THR A 67 -19.66 41.00 10.65
CA THR A 67 -19.06 39.71 10.93
C THR A 67 -19.18 38.77 9.73
N VAL A 68 -20.35 38.68 9.09
CA VAL A 68 -20.55 37.89 7.87
C VAL A 68 -19.56 38.29 6.77
N LYS A 69 -19.48 39.59 6.47
CA LYS A 69 -18.57 40.09 5.42
C LYS A 69 -17.10 39.79 5.76
N TRP A 70 -16.70 40.04 7.00
CA TRP A 70 -15.34 39.80 7.47
C TRP A 70 -14.92 38.32 7.35
N VAL A 71 -15.78 37.39 7.78
CA VAL A 71 -15.53 35.96 7.66
C VAL A 71 -15.47 35.54 6.19
N GLN A 72 -16.42 36.00 5.36
CA GLN A 72 -16.44 35.74 3.90
C GLN A 72 -15.21 36.24 3.17
N GLU A 73 -14.65 37.40 3.54
CA GLU A 73 -13.44 37.94 2.94
C GLU A 73 -12.20 37.10 3.27
N ASN A 74 -12.20 36.41 4.41
CA ASN A 74 -11.04 35.62 4.87
C ASN A 74 -11.10 34.15 4.48
N ILE A 75 -12.29 33.49 4.60
CA ILE A 75 -12.42 32.05 4.35
C ILE A 75 -13.35 31.68 3.17
N GLY A 76 -14.05 32.67 2.61
CA GLY A 76 -14.85 32.52 1.39
C GLY A 76 -16.30 32.12 1.60
N TYR A 77 -16.77 31.88 2.81
CA TYR A 77 -18.12 31.50 3.17
C TYR A 77 -18.42 31.92 4.61
N PHE A 78 -19.66 31.71 5.07
CA PHE A 78 -20.08 31.98 6.43
C PHE A 78 -21.09 30.93 6.90
N ILE A 79 -20.95 30.45 8.14
CA ILE A 79 -21.88 29.53 8.83
C ILE A 79 -22.25 30.13 10.17
N SER A 80 -23.55 30.26 10.46
CA SER A 80 -24.03 30.74 11.75
C SER A 80 -23.80 29.72 12.86
N TYR A 81 -23.65 30.15 14.13
CA TYR A 81 -23.46 29.26 15.27
C TYR A 81 -24.49 28.11 15.35
N LYS A 82 -25.79 28.44 15.10
CA LYS A 82 -26.88 27.44 15.09
C LYS A 82 -26.64 26.31 14.06
N ASP A 83 -25.88 26.60 13.01
CA ASP A 83 -25.63 25.74 11.87
C ASP A 83 -24.27 25.03 11.94
N PHE A 84 -23.43 25.31 12.95
CA PHE A 84 -22.18 24.58 13.15
C PHE A 84 -22.43 23.08 13.40
N PHE A 85 -21.60 22.26 12.84
CA PHE A 85 -21.65 20.80 13.03
C PHE A 85 -21.59 20.42 14.52
N SER A 86 -20.75 21.07 15.30
CA SER A 86 -20.64 20.89 16.76
C SER A 86 -21.94 21.29 17.49
N THR A 87 -22.62 22.33 17.04
CA THR A 87 -23.92 22.76 17.58
C THR A 87 -24.98 21.69 17.36
N TRP A 88 -25.06 21.11 16.15
CA TRP A 88 -25.98 20.01 15.86
C TRP A 88 -25.79 18.81 16.81
N LEU A 89 -24.53 18.43 17.08
CA LEU A 89 -24.23 17.35 18.02
C LEU A 89 -24.69 17.68 19.45
N GLY A 90 -24.62 18.96 19.85
CA GLY A 90 -25.06 19.46 21.15
C GLY A 90 -26.59 19.51 21.32
N MET A 91 -27.37 19.60 20.23
CA MET A 91 -28.85 19.65 20.27
C MET A 91 -29.49 18.35 20.78
N GLY A 92 -28.82 17.20 20.63
CA GLY A 92 -29.34 15.93 21.12
C GLY A 92 -30.72 15.58 20.52
N LYS A 93 -31.77 15.58 21.36
CA LYS A 93 -33.15 15.26 20.95
C LYS A 93 -33.86 16.38 20.18
N ASP A 94 -33.36 17.60 20.28
CA ASP A 94 -33.93 18.77 19.61
C ASP A 94 -33.40 18.93 18.18
N PHE A 95 -32.44 18.11 17.77
CA PHE A 95 -31.95 18.07 16.39
C PHE A 95 -32.96 17.42 15.45
N ASP A 96 -33.25 18.10 14.33
CA ASP A 96 -34.11 17.62 13.25
C ASP A 96 -33.45 17.82 11.89
N VAL A 97 -33.85 17.03 10.88
CA VAL A 97 -33.36 17.14 9.51
C VAL A 97 -33.56 18.54 8.88
N SER A 98 -34.54 19.33 9.39
CA SER A 98 -34.71 20.71 8.95
C SER A 98 -33.51 21.59 9.27
N ASN A 99 -32.82 21.35 10.42
CA ASN A 99 -31.61 22.09 10.76
C ASN A 99 -30.56 21.96 9.64
N VAL A 100 -30.38 20.73 9.10
CA VAL A 100 -29.46 20.51 8.00
C VAL A 100 -29.91 21.20 6.72
N ARG A 101 -31.20 21.11 6.36
CA ARG A 101 -31.73 21.78 5.15
C ARG A 101 -31.57 23.29 5.22
N ASP A 102 -31.90 23.89 6.37
CA ASP A 102 -31.79 25.32 6.60
C ASP A 102 -30.35 25.79 6.52
N ALA A 103 -29.42 25.00 7.14
CA ALA A 103 -28.00 25.28 7.12
C ALA A 103 -27.38 25.20 5.74
N LEU A 104 -27.73 24.19 4.93
CA LEU A 104 -27.24 24.08 3.53
C LEU A 104 -27.79 25.22 2.66
N SER A 105 -29.05 25.58 2.85
CA SER A 105 -29.67 26.73 2.16
C SER A 105 -29.00 28.04 2.58
N ALA A 106 -28.74 28.25 3.88
CA ALA A 106 -28.03 29.43 4.40
C ALA A 106 -26.58 29.46 3.84
N PHE A 107 -25.86 28.36 3.85
CA PHE A 107 -24.51 28.27 3.29
C PHE A 107 -24.51 28.75 1.81
N SER A 108 -25.44 28.23 1.00
CA SER A 108 -25.54 28.59 -0.43
C SER A 108 -25.74 30.09 -0.67
N ARG A 109 -26.43 30.80 0.24
CA ARG A 109 -26.65 32.27 0.19
C ARG A 109 -25.44 33.05 0.71
N LEU A 110 -24.70 32.47 1.63
CA LEU A 110 -23.64 33.15 2.38
C LEU A 110 -22.23 32.84 1.84
N ILE A 111 -22.12 32.38 0.59
CA ILE A 111 -20.85 32.23 -0.11
C ILE A 111 -20.37 33.62 -0.59
N SER A 112 -19.11 33.93 -0.37
CA SER A 112 -18.48 35.14 -0.92
C SER A 112 -18.58 35.18 -2.45
N PRO A 113 -18.92 36.29 -3.06
CA PRO A 113 -18.98 36.41 -4.52
C PRO A 113 -17.68 36.03 -5.22
N THR A 114 -16.52 36.28 -4.61
CA THR A 114 -15.20 35.97 -5.14
C THR A 114 -14.90 34.45 -5.12
N HIS A 115 -15.49 33.72 -4.17
CA HIS A 115 -15.30 32.29 -3.98
C HIS A 115 -16.47 31.44 -4.51
N LYS A 116 -17.43 32.04 -5.15
CA LYS A 116 -18.65 31.41 -5.66
C LYS A 116 -18.31 30.18 -6.54
N ARG A 117 -17.30 30.29 -7.41
CA ARG A 117 -16.87 29.18 -8.27
C ARG A 117 -16.41 27.92 -7.51
N VAL A 118 -15.89 28.08 -6.31
CA VAL A 118 -15.41 26.95 -5.49
C VAL A 118 -16.53 26.31 -4.69
N PHE A 119 -17.45 27.11 -4.15
CA PHE A 119 -18.44 26.63 -3.17
C PHE A 119 -19.89 26.54 -3.72
N GLU A 120 -20.22 27.21 -4.85
CA GLU A 120 -21.58 27.19 -5.40
C GLU A 120 -22.02 25.74 -5.71
N LYS A 121 -23.24 25.39 -5.26
CA LYS A 121 -23.84 24.05 -5.47
C LYS A 121 -23.01 22.86 -4.97
N ILE A 122 -21.99 23.09 -4.12
CA ILE A 122 -21.13 22.03 -3.67
C ILE A 122 -21.86 20.96 -2.85
N PHE A 123 -22.95 21.35 -2.19
CA PHE A 123 -23.81 20.45 -1.41
C PHE A 123 -25.07 20.00 -2.17
N ASN A 124 -25.22 20.28 -3.47
CA ASN A 124 -26.41 19.96 -4.23
C ASN A 124 -26.84 18.49 -4.12
N THR A 125 -25.90 17.57 -4.17
CA THR A 125 -26.16 16.14 -3.99
C THR A 125 -26.71 15.82 -2.61
N LEU A 126 -26.19 16.48 -1.58
CA LEU A 126 -26.64 16.32 -0.20
C LEU A 126 -28.05 16.89 -0.02
N GLU A 127 -28.32 18.12 -0.50
CA GLU A 127 -29.62 18.80 -0.41
C GLU A 127 -30.72 17.98 -1.08
N THR A 128 -30.53 17.57 -2.32
CA THR A 128 -31.50 16.80 -3.09
C THR A 128 -31.71 15.40 -2.57
N GLY A 129 -30.71 14.83 -1.94
CA GLY A 129 -30.70 13.44 -1.45
C GLY A 129 -31.28 13.24 -0.05
N LEU A 130 -31.42 14.30 0.78
CA LEU A 130 -31.94 14.18 2.16
C LEU A 130 -33.30 13.48 2.23
N SER A 131 -34.15 13.69 1.23
CA SER A 131 -35.48 13.05 1.11
C SER A 131 -35.40 11.52 0.95
N LYS A 132 -34.30 10.99 0.43
CA LYS A 132 -34.10 9.56 0.21
C LYS A 132 -33.74 8.79 1.51
N LEU A 133 -33.41 9.51 2.57
CA LEU A 133 -32.99 8.91 3.86
C LEU A 133 -34.15 8.34 4.67
N GLY A 134 -35.40 8.55 4.24
CA GLY A 134 -36.60 8.00 4.87
C GLY A 134 -37.87 8.71 4.47
N ASP A 135 -39.02 8.04 4.69
CA ASP A 135 -40.34 8.48 4.28
C ASP A 135 -40.92 9.59 5.18
N SER A 136 -40.26 9.91 6.27
CA SER A 136 -40.69 10.94 7.23
C SER A 136 -39.50 11.72 7.79
N SER A 137 -39.75 12.96 8.26
CA SER A 137 -38.75 13.78 8.92
C SER A 137 -38.08 13.03 10.08
N GLY A 138 -38.85 12.32 10.89
CA GLY A 138 -38.30 11.54 12.01
C GLY A 138 -37.37 10.41 11.60
N THR A 139 -37.65 9.70 10.50
CA THR A 139 -36.75 8.66 9.97
C THR A 139 -35.49 9.24 9.33
N GLN A 140 -35.61 10.37 8.64
CA GLN A 140 -34.47 11.12 8.09
C GLN A 140 -33.57 11.65 9.20
N THR A 141 -34.16 12.28 10.23
CA THR A 141 -33.45 12.77 11.42
C THR A 141 -32.64 11.67 12.10
N LYS A 142 -33.28 10.51 12.32
CA LYS A 142 -32.59 9.36 12.93
C LYS A 142 -31.38 8.87 12.11
N ALA A 143 -31.54 8.83 10.78
CA ALA A 143 -30.46 8.41 9.90
C ALA A 143 -29.27 9.38 9.93
N ILE A 144 -29.57 10.68 9.87
CA ILE A 144 -28.56 11.75 9.90
C ILE A 144 -27.87 11.81 11.28
N SER A 145 -28.63 11.80 12.38
CA SER A 145 -28.06 11.80 13.73
C SER A 145 -27.09 10.63 13.94
N GLY A 146 -27.43 9.44 13.40
CA GLY A 146 -26.54 8.30 13.43
C GLY A 146 -25.26 8.55 12.63
N LEU A 147 -25.35 9.14 11.42
CA LEU A 147 -24.19 9.47 10.60
C LEU A 147 -23.32 10.55 11.26
N LEU A 148 -23.91 11.63 11.78
CA LEU A 148 -23.18 12.69 12.49
C LEU A 148 -22.37 12.13 13.67
N ASN A 149 -22.95 11.19 14.44
CA ASN A 149 -22.25 10.54 15.55
C ASN A 149 -21.10 9.64 15.10
N LEU A 150 -21.16 9.04 13.94
CA LEU A 150 -20.08 8.22 13.40
C LEU A 150 -18.91 9.06 12.86
N ILE A 151 -19.20 10.22 12.25
CA ILE A 151 -18.17 11.08 11.65
C ILE A 151 -17.61 12.14 12.59
N LYS A 152 -18.24 12.39 13.74
CA LYS A 152 -17.81 13.45 14.70
C LYS A 152 -16.34 13.34 15.11
N ASP A 153 -15.82 12.09 15.27
CA ASP A 153 -14.46 11.83 15.72
C ASP A 153 -13.46 11.66 14.56
N ILE A 154 -13.90 11.86 13.31
CA ILE A 154 -12.97 11.83 12.19
C ILE A 154 -12.09 13.08 12.26
N PRO A 155 -10.75 12.92 12.41
CA PRO A 155 -9.86 14.06 12.52
C PRO A 155 -9.77 14.83 11.21
N MET A 156 -9.87 16.17 11.28
CA MET A 156 -9.83 17.07 10.13
C MET A 156 -8.63 18.03 10.16
N ASP A 157 -7.76 17.88 11.15
CA ASP A 157 -6.63 18.79 11.39
C ASP A 157 -5.39 18.52 10.55
N GLY A 158 -5.44 17.52 9.66
CA GLY A 158 -4.32 17.18 8.78
C GLY A 158 -3.11 16.52 9.46
N LYS A 159 -3.18 16.31 10.81
CA LYS A 159 -2.07 15.80 11.63
C LYS A 159 -1.92 14.27 11.65
N GLN A 160 -2.58 13.56 10.73
CA GLN A 160 -2.71 12.11 10.80
C GLN A 160 -1.60 11.32 10.09
N GLY A 161 -0.60 11.98 9.50
CA GLY A 161 0.47 11.34 8.74
C GLY A 161 0.01 10.61 7.46
N TYR A 162 -1.27 10.68 7.12
CA TYR A 162 -1.83 10.14 5.89
C TYR A 162 -3.04 10.95 5.44
N ASP A 163 -3.38 10.82 4.15
CA ASP A 163 -4.57 11.41 3.55
C ASP A 163 -5.84 10.75 4.07
N VAL A 164 -6.43 11.34 5.12
CA VAL A 164 -7.67 10.84 5.72
C VAL A 164 -8.80 10.78 4.70
N LEU A 165 -8.97 11.81 3.91
CA LEU A 165 -10.09 11.96 2.99
C LEU A 165 -9.89 11.17 1.71
N GLY A 166 -8.70 11.18 1.15
CA GLY A 166 -8.32 10.28 0.08
C GLY A 166 -8.50 8.82 0.50
N PHE A 167 -8.07 8.46 1.70
CA PHE A 167 -8.28 7.12 2.23
C PHE A 167 -9.77 6.76 2.38
N ILE A 168 -10.60 7.66 2.91
CA ILE A 168 -12.06 7.44 3.02
C ILE A 168 -12.66 7.19 1.63
N TYR A 169 -12.29 8.00 0.66
CA TYR A 169 -12.78 7.89 -0.70
C TYR A 169 -12.33 6.58 -1.36
N GLU A 170 -11.03 6.26 -1.29
CA GLU A 170 -10.48 5.00 -1.79
C GLU A 170 -11.17 3.79 -1.16
N TYR A 171 -11.29 3.81 0.15
CA TYR A 171 -11.94 2.74 0.89
C TYR A 171 -13.39 2.53 0.47
N LEU A 172 -14.18 3.62 0.36
CA LEU A 172 -15.56 3.54 -0.12
C LEU A 172 -15.64 3.00 -1.54
N ILE A 173 -14.77 3.45 -2.45
CA ILE A 173 -14.75 2.93 -3.82
C ILE A 173 -14.35 1.45 -3.85
N SER A 174 -13.31 1.04 -3.15
CA SER A 174 -12.86 -0.36 -3.14
C SER A 174 -13.96 -1.30 -2.64
N MET A 175 -14.71 -0.88 -1.61
CA MET A 175 -15.80 -1.66 -1.04
C MET A 175 -17.04 -1.70 -1.94
N PHE A 176 -17.31 -0.64 -2.71
CA PHE A 176 -18.47 -0.56 -3.60
C PHE A 176 -18.17 -1.05 -5.02
N ALA A 177 -16.96 -0.92 -5.52
CA ALA A 177 -16.54 -1.51 -6.80
C ALA A 177 -16.64 -3.04 -6.80
N ALA A 178 -16.40 -3.67 -5.65
CA ALA A 178 -16.58 -5.11 -5.46
C ALA A 178 -18.06 -5.55 -5.56
N ASN A 179 -19.01 -4.63 -5.30
CA ASN A 179 -20.46 -4.91 -5.25
C ASN A 179 -21.27 -4.31 -6.42
N ALA A 180 -20.72 -3.31 -7.12
CA ALA A 180 -21.35 -2.71 -8.29
C ALA A 180 -21.01 -3.51 -9.54
N GLY A 181 -21.82 -4.53 -9.85
CA GLY A 181 -21.69 -5.31 -11.06
C GLY A 181 -21.55 -4.42 -12.31
N LYS A 182 -20.40 -4.49 -12.96
CA LYS A 182 -20.09 -4.11 -14.36
C LYS A 182 -20.66 -2.79 -14.93
N LYS A 183 -20.70 -1.68 -14.22
CA LYS A 183 -20.64 -0.37 -14.87
C LYS A 183 -19.21 0.15 -14.78
N ALA A 184 -18.36 -0.47 -15.59
CA ALA A 184 -16.98 -0.08 -15.80
C ALA A 184 -16.95 1.28 -16.52
N GLY A 185 -16.57 2.33 -15.83
CA GLY A 185 -16.41 3.67 -16.41
C GLY A 185 -15.81 4.68 -15.45
N GLU A 186 -15.77 4.37 -14.16
CA GLU A 186 -15.15 5.22 -13.15
C GLU A 186 -13.95 4.46 -12.57
N PHE A 187 -12.80 4.51 -13.26
CA PHE A 187 -11.56 3.96 -12.73
C PHE A 187 -10.92 5.01 -11.83
N TYR A 188 -10.93 4.71 -10.52
CA TYR A 188 -10.11 5.44 -9.58
C TYR A 188 -8.63 5.16 -9.88
N THR A 189 -7.81 6.20 -9.95
CA THR A 189 -6.37 6.05 -10.14
C THR A 189 -5.75 5.58 -8.84
N PRO A 190 -5.13 4.38 -8.78
CA PRO A 190 -4.44 3.91 -7.58
C PRO A 190 -3.40 4.94 -7.12
N HIS A 191 -3.26 5.07 -5.81
CA HIS A 191 -2.37 6.05 -5.19
C HIS A 191 -0.94 5.95 -5.73
N GLU A 192 -0.43 4.74 -5.90
CA GLU A 192 0.93 4.46 -6.38
C GLU A 192 1.13 4.90 -7.84
N VAL A 193 0.11 4.72 -8.68
CA VAL A 193 0.14 5.20 -10.08
C VAL A 193 0.14 6.72 -10.12
N SER A 194 -0.68 7.33 -9.27
CA SER A 194 -0.73 8.79 -9.12
C SER A 194 0.61 9.36 -8.62
N LEU A 195 1.26 8.71 -7.65
CA LEU A 195 2.59 9.09 -7.18
C LEU A 195 3.64 8.99 -8.29
N LEU A 196 3.65 7.89 -9.05
CA LEU A 196 4.57 7.72 -10.17
C LEU A 196 4.41 8.83 -11.21
N MET A 197 3.18 9.15 -11.62
CA MET A 197 2.91 10.24 -12.53
C MET A 197 3.38 11.59 -11.96
N SER A 198 3.19 11.78 -10.66
CA SER A 198 3.58 12.99 -9.94
C SER A 198 5.10 13.19 -9.90
N GLU A 199 5.87 12.14 -9.62
CA GLU A 199 7.34 12.20 -9.61
C GLU A 199 7.90 12.49 -11.02
N ILE A 200 7.31 11.89 -12.07
CA ILE A 200 7.67 12.18 -13.47
C ILE A 200 7.43 13.66 -13.81
N VAL A 201 6.25 14.19 -13.47
CA VAL A 201 5.90 15.59 -13.75
C VAL A 201 6.77 16.53 -12.92
N ALA A 202 6.94 16.26 -11.63
CA ALA A 202 7.73 17.11 -10.73
C ALA A 202 9.20 17.18 -11.16
N SER A 203 9.78 16.08 -11.64
CA SER A 203 11.15 16.05 -12.15
C SER A 203 11.36 17.00 -13.34
N HIS A 204 10.34 17.15 -14.18
CA HIS A 204 10.39 18.05 -15.34
C HIS A 204 10.18 19.53 -14.98
N LEU A 205 9.39 19.82 -13.94
CA LEU A 205 8.99 21.18 -13.58
C LEU A 205 9.89 21.83 -12.52
N GLN A 206 11.00 21.19 -12.15
CA GLN A 206 11.96 21.75 -11.20
C GLN A 206 12.43 23.14 -11.61
N GLY A 207 12.51 24.04 -10.64
CA GLY A 207 12.99 25.42 -10.84
C GLY A 207 11.96 26.43 -11.35
N LYS A 208 10.69 26.01 -11.56
CA LYS A 208 9.61 26.96 -11.84
C LYS A 208 9.09 27.61 -10.56
N ASN A 209 8.79 28.89 -10.60
CA ASN A 209 8.28 29.65 -9.46
C ASN A 209 6.74 29.64 -9.37
N GLU A 210 6.06 29.46 -10.48
CA GLU A 210 4.59 29.30 -10.59
C GLU A 210 4.33 28.12 -11.51
N ILE A 211 3.39 27.25 -11.11
CA ILE A 211 3.03 26.05 -11.85
C ILE A 211 1.52 26.00 -12.01
N LYS A 212 1.06 25.77 -13.23
CA LYS A 212 -0.35 25.49 -13.56
C LYS A 212 -0.48 24.03 -13.95
N ILE A 213 -1.40 23.32 -13.27
CA ILE A 213 -1.67 21.89 -13.50
C ILE A 213 -3.12 21.72 -13.91
N TYR A 214 -3.39 20.87 -14.90
CA TYR A 214 -4.74 20.59 -15.38
C TYR A 214 -5.01 19.08 -15.41
N ASP A 215 -6.20 18.71 -14.93
CA ASP A 215 -6.75 17.36 -15.07
C ASP A 215 -8.13 17.47 -15.76
N PRO A 216 -8.23 17.08 -17.04
CA PRO A 216 -9.47 17.15 -17.81
C PRO A 216 -10.50 16.06 -17.46
N THR A 217 -10.12 15.09 -16.63
CA THR A 217 -10.95 13.95 -16.19
C THR A 217 -10.78 13.73 -14.68
N SER A 218 -10.91 14.81 -13.93
CA SER A 218 -10.37 14.96 -12.58
C SER A 218 -10.86 13.95 -11.55
N GLY A 219 -12.00 13.35 -11.77
CA GLY A 219 -12.54 12.35 -10.85
C GLY A 219 -12.65 12.89 -9.42
N SER A 220 -11.84 12.35 -8.52
CA SER A 220 -11.73 12.83 -7.13
C SER A 220 -10.75 13.99 -6.94
N GLY A 221 -9.97 14.37 -7.96
CA GLY A 221 -8.88 15.33 -7.86
C GLY A 221 -7.57 14.76 -7.27
N SER A 222 -7.47 13.45 -7.04
CA SER A 222 -6.29 12.84 -6.41
C SER A 222 -5.00 13.03 -7.23
N LEU A 223 -5.06 12.99 -8.56
CA LEU A 223 -3.91 13.28 -9.42
C LEU A 223 -3.39 14.71 -9.19
N LEU A 224 -4.28 15.69 -9.20
CA LEU A 224 -3.93 17.10 -8.95
C LEU A 224 -3.28 17.29 -7.59
N ILE A 225 -3.84 16.67 -6.55
CA ILE A 225 -3.33 16.76 -5.17
C ILE A 225 -1.93 16.18 -5.06
N ASN A 226 -1.71 14.99 -5.59
CA ASN A 226 -0.41 14.33 -5.51
C ASN A 226 0.67 15.08 -6.30
N ILE A 227 0.33 15.59 -7.49
CA ILE A 227 1.27 16.38 -8.28
C ILE A 227 1.59 17.70 -7.59
N GLY A 228 0.57 18.40 -7.07
CA GLY A 228 0.79 19.62 -6.30
C GLY A 228 1.75 19.39 -5.13
N LYS A 229 1.58 18.27 -4.40
CA LYS A 229 2.49 17.86 -3.31
C LYS A 229 3.90 17.56 -3.82
N SER A 230 4.05 16.85 -4.94
CA SER A 230 5.38 16.52 -5.48
C SER A 230 6.11 17.73 -6.04
N VAL A 231 5.44 18.62 -6.79
CA VAL A 231 6.09 19.83 -7.33
C VAL A 231 6.43 20.84 -6.24
N SER A 232 5.61 20.95 -5.20
CA SER A 232 5.85 21.88 -4.09
C SER A 232 7.14 21.62 -3.33
N LYS A 233 7.65 20.38 -3.35
CA LYS A 233 8.96 20.04 -2.77
C LYS A 233 10.11 20.84 -3.37
N TYR A 234 9.97 21.29 -4.62
CA TYR A 234 11.00 22.00 -5.38
C TYR A 234 10.70 23.50 -5.53
N MET A 235 9.64 24.02 -4.90
CA MET A 235 9.22 25.41 -4.99
C MET A 235 9.56 26.20 -3.73
N ALA A 236 9.83 27.46 -3.86
CA ALA A 236 10.05 28.37 -2.73
C ALA A 236 8.75 28.67 -1.97
N ASP A 237 7.61 28.71 -2.66
CA ASP A 237 6.26 28.86 -2.09
C ASP A 237 5.32 27.82 -2.69
N ALA A 238 4.89 26.88 -1.89
CA ALA A 238 3.93 25.84 -2.27
C ALA A 238 2.55 26.38 -2.70
N ASN A 239 2.21 27.64 -2.30
CA ASN A 239 0.97 28.28 -2.70
C ASN A 239 0.95 28.79 -4.15
N ASN A 240 2.08 28.75 -4.86
CA ASN A 240 2.17 29.19 -6.26
C ASN A 240 1.81 28.09 -7.26
N VAL A 241 1.05 27.09 -6.84
CA VAL A 241 0.46 26.07 -7.72
C VAL A 241 -1.00 26.38 -7.98
N LYS A 242 -1.40 26.50 -9.25
CA LYS A 242 -2.80 26.65 -9.69
C LYS A 242 -3.31 25.33 -10.25
N TYR A 243 -4.48 24.94 -9.79
CA TYR A 243 -5.14 23.69 -10.10
C TYR A 243 -6.35 23.91 -10.98
N TYR A 244 -6.33 23.33 -12.16
CA TYR A 244 -7.44 23.33 -13.11
C TYR A 244 -8.01 21.93 -13.19
N ALA A 245 -9.33 21.80 -13.10
CA ALA A 245 -10.02 20.52 -13.15
C ALA A 245 -11.26 20.59 -14.01
N GLN A 246 -11.48 19.56 -14.84
CA GLN A 246 -12.74 19.38 -15.56
C GLN A 246 -13.30 18.00 -15.27
N GLU A 247 -14.61 17.90 -15.06
CA GLU A 247 -15.30 16.65 -14.78
C GLU A 247 -16.73 16.71 -15.31
N LEU A 248 -17.13 15.63 -15.99
CA LEU A 248 -18.46 15.53 -16.61
C LEU A 248 -19.57 15.38 -15.57
N LYS A 249 -19.35 14.55 -14.55
CA LYS A 249 -20.39 14.22 -13.56
C LYS A 249 -20.37 15.23 -12.42
N GLU A 250 -21.50 15.88 -12.16
CA GLU A 250 -21.63 16.89 -11.11
C GLU A 250 -21.19 16.41 -9.72
N ASN A 251 -21.57 15.18 -9.33
CA ASN A 251 -21.18 14.62 -8.04
C ASN A 251 -19.67 14.50 -7.91
N THR A 252 -19.01 13.98 -8.95
CA THR A 252 -17.55 13.80 -8.98
C THR A 252 -16.85 15.14 -9.10
N TYR A 253 -17.40 16.09 -9.85
CA TYR A 253 -16.96 17.48 -9.92
C TYR A 253 -16.97 18.16 -8.54
N ASN A 254 -18.06 18.00 -7.80
CA ASN A 254 -18.15 18.51 -6.43
C ASN A 254 -17.10 17.87 -5.51
N LEU A 255 -16.86 16.58 -5.66
CA LEU A 255 -15.85 15.87 -4.90
C LEU A 255 -14.44 16.40 -5.18
N THR A 256 -14.08 16.68 -6.43
CA THR A 256 -12.81 17.34 -6.77
C THR A 256 -12.63 18.64 -5.98
N ARG A 257 -13.64 19.51 -5.98
CA ARG A 257 -13.60 20.79 -5.26
C ARG A 257 -13.47 20.59 -3.75
N MET A 258 -14.27 19.69 -3.18
CA MET A 258 -14.21 19.35 -1.77
C MET A 258 -12.79 18.88 -1.37
N ASN A 259 -12.20 17.96 -2.14
CA ASN A 259 -10.88 17.42 -1.86
C ASN A 259 -9.79 18.49 -1.95
N LEU A 260 -9.81 19.35 -2.96
CA LEU A 260 -8.84 20.45 -3.09
C LEU A 260 -8.93 21.43 -1.92
N VAL A 261 -10.13 21.82 -1.52
CA VAL A 261 -10.36 22.72 -0.37
C VAL A 261 -9.89 22.08 0.94
N MET A 262 -10.23 20.82 1.18
CA MET A 262 -9.85 20.11 2.40
C MET A 262 -8.33 19.87 2.51
N ARG A 263 -7.58 19.99 1.41
CA ARG A 263 -6.11 20.00 1.40
C ARG A 263 -5.49 21.35 1.72
N GLY A 264 -6.29 22.32 2.10
CA GLY A 264 -5.83 23.68 2.40
C GLY A 264 -5.37 24.45 1.17
N ILE A 265 -5.70 24.00 -0.05
CA ILE A 265 -5.44 24.76 -1.27
C ILE A 265 -6.31 26.01 -1.25
N LYS A 266 -5.68 27.16 -1.42
CA LYS A 266 -6.40 28.44 -1.43
C LYS A 266 -7.43 28.46 -2.54
N PRO A 267 -8.67 28.92 -2.28
CA PRO A 267 -9.73 29.00 -3.28
C PRO A 267 -9.32 29.71 -4.59
N ASP A 268 -8.48 30.74 -4.51
CA ASP A 268 -7.95 31.48 -5.68
C ASP A 268 -7.06 30.62 -6.61
N ASN A 269 -6.56 29.50 -6.10
CA ASN A 269 -5.77 28.56 -6.86
C ASN A 269 -6.58 27.41 -7.44
N ILE A 270 -7.89 27.35 -7.19
CA ILE A 270 -8.80 26.30 -7.64
C ILE A 270 -9.69 26.83 -8.76
N VAL A 271 -9.52 26.31 -9.97
CA VAL A 271 -10.34 26.65 -11.13
C VAL A 271 -10.94 25.35 -11.68
N THR A 272 -12.26 25.23 -11.61
CA THR A 272 -12.95 24.00 -11.96
C THR A 272 -14.10 24.24 -12.93
N ARG A 273 -14.39 23.24 -13.79
CA ARG A 273 -15.50 23.24 -14.73
C ARG A 273 -16.24 21.91 -14.69
N ASN A 274 -17.58 21.98 -14.65
CA ASN A 274 -18.43 20.83 -14.88
C ASN A 274 -18.82 20.80 -16.35
N GLY A 275 -18.31 19.89 -17.14
CA GLY A 275 -18.55 19.79 -18.58
C GLY A 275 -17.86 18.60 -19.22
N ASP A 276 -18.31 18.24 -20.44
CA ASP A 276 -17.72 17.16 -21.23
C ASP A 276 -16.45 17.66 -21.92
N THR A 277 -15.31 17.12 -21.53
CA THR A 277 -13.98 17.44 -22.04
C THR A 277 -13.87 17.25 -23.56
N LEU A 278 -14.55 16.27 -24.13
CA LEU A 278 -14.49 15.99 -25.56
C LEU A 278 -15.38 16.91 -26.40
N GLU A 279 -16.44 17.45 -25.79
CA GLU A 279 -17.34 18.39 -26.44
C GLU A 279 -16.94 19.86 -26.22
N GLU A 280 -16.42 20.13 -25.02
CA GLU A 280 -16.03 21.47 -24.62
C GLU A 280 -14.51 21.49 -24.43
N ASP A 281 -13.83 22.18 -25.35
CA ASP A 281 -12.51 22.71 -25.07
C ASP A 281 -12.59 23.55 -23.80
N TRP A 282 -11.53 23.61 -22.95
CA TRP A 282 -11.59 24.47 -21.78
C TRP A 282 -11.59 25.97 -22.22
N PRO A 283 -12.70 26.56 -22.53
CA PRO A 283 -12.70 27.99 -22.70
C PRO A 283 -12.87 28.65 -21.35
N TYR A 284 -11.94 29.48 -20.98
CA TYR A 284 -12.19 30.48 -19.96
C TYR A 284 -12.98 31.63 -20.61
N PHE A 285 -14.30 31.65 -20.42
CA PHE A 285 -15.14 32.69 -20.97
C PHE A 285 -16.19 33.19 -19.97
N ASP A 286 -16.64 34.40 -20.15
CA ASP A 286 -17.83 34.91 -19.48
C ASP A 286 -19.06 34.36 -20.20
N ASP A 287 -19.98 33.72 -19.49
CA ASP A 287 -21.23 33.19 -20.05
C ASP A 287 -22.08 34.27 -20.70
N ALA A 288 -21.92 35.52 -20.30
CA ALA A 288 -22.61 36.67 -20.91
C ALA A 288 -21.99 37.08 -22.27
N ASP A 289 -20.72 36.82 -22.51
CA ASP A 289 -20.02 37.11 -23.78
C ASP A 289 -18.99 36.05 -24.12
N PRO A 290 -19.43 34.84 -24.48
CA PRO A 290 -18.52 33.70 -24.64
C PRO A 290 -17.55 33.86 -25.83
N ILE A 291 -17.88 34.66 -26.82
CA ILE A 291 -17.03 34.82 -28.02
C ILE A 291 -15.83 35.74 -27.76
N ASN A 292 -16.06 36.88 -27.11
CA ASN A 292 -15.01 37.87 -26.92
C ASN A 292 -14.19 37.65 -25.65
N SER A 293 -14.68 36.84 -24.71
CA SER A 293 -14.00 36.50 -23.47
C SER A 293 -13.28 35.12 -23.49
N TYR A 294 -13.34 34.44 -24.64
CA TYR A 294 -12.67 33.15 -24.81
C TYR A 294 -11.14 33.29 -24.66
N ASP A 295 -10.56 32.56 -23.70
CA ASP A 295 -9.11 32.48 -23.44
C ASP A 295 -8.72 31.01 -23.32
N PRO A 296 -7.97 30.44 -24.30
CA PRO A 296 -7.55 29.06 -24.26
C PRO A 296 -6.62 28.78 -23.08
N LEU A 297 -6.90 27.70 -22.37
CA LEU A 297 -6.10 27.26 -21.24
C LEU A 297 -4.79 26.63 -21.71
N TYR A 298 -3.64 27.18 -21.26
CA TYR A 298 -2.32 26.57 -21.42
C TYR A 298 -1.64 26.43 -20.07
N VAL A 299 -1.19 25.20 -19.74
CA VAL A 299 -0.67 24.84 -18.43
C VAL A 299 0.74 24.25 -18.53
N ASP A 300 1.43 24.19 -17.39
CA ASP A 300 2.76 23.60 -17.31
C ASP A 300 2.71 22.06 -17.30
N ALA A 301 1.65 21.49 -16.73
CA ALA A 301 1.41 20.05 -16.76
C ALA A 301 -0.06 19.71 -16.99
N VAL A 302 -0.31 18.66 -17.78
CA VAL A 302 -1.60 17.97 -17.86
C VAL A 302 -1.43 16.54 -17.37
N VAL A 303 -2.36 16.10 -16.54
CA VAL A 303 -2.38 14.72 -16.02
C VAL A 303 -3.79 14.17 -16.13
N SER A 304 -3.92 12.96 -16.60
CA SER A 304 -5.26 12.38 -16.74
C SER A 304 -5.28 10.86 -16.65
N ASN A 305 -6.40 10.34 -16.17
CA ASN A 305 -6.78 8.94 -16.27
C ASN A 305 -8.20 8.89 -16.83
N PRO A 306 -8.36 9.04 -18.16
CA PRO A 306 -9.67 9.07 -18.80
C PRO A 306 -10.37 7.71 -18.76
N PRO A 307 -11.70 7.67 -18.93
CA PRO A 307 -12.45 6.42 -19.05
C PRO A 307 -12.03 5.65 -20.29
N TYR A 308 -11.58 4.39 -20.11
CA TYR A 308 -10.99 3.60 -21.19
C TYR A 308 -12.03 3.18 -22.23
N SER A 309 -11.64 3.32 -23.52
CA SER A 309 -12.45 2.91 -24.66
C SER A 309 -13.89 3.43 -24.62
N GLN A 310 -14.09 4.66 -24.12
CA GLN A 310 -15.37 5.34 -24.13
C GLN A 310 -15.78 5.69 -25.56
N ALA A 311 -17.04 5.53 -25.92
CA ALA A 311 -17.58 6.05 -27.16
C ALA A 311 -17.70 7.59 -27.10
N TRP A 312 -17.43 8.25 -28.23
CA TRP A 312 -17.56 9.70 -28.39
C TRP A 312 -18.07 10.06 -29.79
N ASP A 313 -18.42 11.32 -30.03
CA ASP A 313 -18.87 11.77 -31.35
C ASP A 313 -17.80 12.63 -32.05
N PRO A 314 -17.08 12.08 -33.05
CA PRO A 314 -16.10 12.80 -33.84
C PRO A 314 -16.73 13.71 -34.92
N THR A 315 -18.04 13.73 -35.10
CA THR A 315 -18.70 14.44 -36.17
C THR A 315 -18.45 15.96 -36.10
N ASN A 316 -18.03 16.56 -37.23
CA ASN A 316 -17.71 18.00 -37.36
C ASN A 316 -16.51 18.47 -36.51
N LYS A 317 -15.62 17.54 -36.08
CA LYS A 317 -14.44 17.89 -35.29
C LYS A 317 -13.12 17.85 -36.12
N GLU A 318 -13.20 17.71 -37.44
CA GLU A 318 -12.03 17.70 -38.33
C GLU A 318 -11.27 19.03 -38.30
N GLY A 319 -11.99 20.17 -38.10
CA GLY A 319 -11.40 21.50 -37.97
C GLY A 319 -11.07 21.92 -36.55
N ASP A 320 -11.34 21.09 -35.54
CA ASP A 320 -11.03 21.38 -34.13
C ASP A 320 -9.50 21.38 -33.93
N ALA A 321 -8.99 22.46 -33.38
CA ALA A 321 -7.55 22.68 -33.19
C ALA A 321 -6.83 21.56 -32.38
N ARG A 322 -7.56 20.85 -31.53
CA ARG A 322 -7.06 19.72 -30.75
C ARG A 322 -6.73 18.54 -31.62
N TYR A 323 -7.50 18.28 -32.68
CA TYR A 323 -7.44 17.07 -33.50
C TYR A 323 -6.91 17.27 -34.91
N ALA A 324 -7.13 18.46 -35.51
CA ALA A 324 -6.89 18.75 -36.93
C ALA A 324 -5.49 18.34 -37.42
N ARG A 325 -4.46 18.45 -36.58
CA ARG A 325 -3.08 18.13 -36.93
C ARG A 325 -2.80 16.62 -36.93
N PHE A 326 -3.50 15.84 -36.09
CA PHE A 326 -3.14 14.45 -35.80
C PHE A 326 -4.14 13.46 -36.37
N GLY A 327 -5.41 13.85 -36.53
CA GLY A 327 -6.53 13.04 -36.94
C GLY A 327 -7.52 12.77 -35.80
N LEU A 328 -8.71 12.28 -36.17
CA LEU A 328 -9.78 11.95 -35.23
C LEU A 328 -9.64 10.53 -34.71
N ALA A 329 -9.85 10.35 -33.43
CA ALA A 329 -9.97 9.03 -32.82
C ALA A 329 -11.24 8.30 -33.32
N PRO A 330 -11.27 6.94 -33.34
CA PRO A 330 -12.46 6.21 -33.77
C PRO A 330 -13.65 6.45 -32.84
N LYS A 331 -14.87 6.52 -33.40
CA LYS A 331 -16.10 6.77 -32.66
C LYS A 331 -16.32 5.88 -31.43
N GLY A 332 -15.87 4.65 -31.48
CA GLY A 332 -16.02 3.67 -30.40
C GLY A 332 -14.94 3.74 -29.31
N LYS A 333 -13.90 4.59 -29.47
CA LYS A 333 -12.74 4.62 -28.56
C LYS A 333 -12.11 6.01 -28.51
N ALA A 334 -12.46 6.77 -27.51
CA ALA A 334 -11.97 8.13 -27.30
C ALA A 334 -10.55 8.23 -26.72
N ASP A 335 -9.85 7.09 -26.51
CA ASP A 335 -8.55 7.05 -25.84
C ASP A 335 -7.59 8.13 -26.40
N TYR A 336 -7.43 8.18 -27.72
CA TYR A 336 -6.61 9.21 -28.37
C TYR A 336 -7.28 10.60 -28.44
N ALA A 337 -8.59 10.71 -28.34
CA ALA A 337 -9.25 12.03 -28.29
C ALA A 337 -8.89 12.75 -26.98
N PHE A 338 -8.90 12.04 -25.86
CA PHE A 338 -8.42 12.57 -24.59
C PHE A 338 -6.92 12.92 -24.64
N LEU A 339 -6.08 12.02 -25.18
CA LEU A 339 -4.65 12.29 -25.32
C LEU A 339 -4.37 13.56 -26.13
N LEU A 340 -5.09 13.79 -27.23
CA LEU A 340 -4.90 14.97 -28.08
C LEU A 340 -5.44 16.24 -27.43
N HIS A 341 -6.53 16.14 -26.65
CA HIS A 341 -7.01 17.23 -25.79
C HIS A 341 -5.94 17.64 -24.79
N ASP A 342 -5.38 16.68 -24.07
CA ASP A 342 -4.34 16.91 -23.07
C ASP A 342 -3.09 17.58 -23.70
N LEU A 343 -2.65 17.06 -24.84
CA LEU A 343 -1.50 17.59 -25.57
C LEU A 343 -1.72 19.02 -26.04
N TYR A 344 -2.95 19.38 -26.44
CA TYR A 344 -3.31 20.73 -26.88
C TYR A 344 -3.12 21.77 -25.76
N HIS A 345 -3.41 21.39 -24.52
CA HIS A 345 -3.40 22.30 -23.37
C HIS A 345 -2.03 22.48 -22.69
N ILE A 346 -0.99 21.73 -23.07
CA ILE A 346 0.35 21.95 -22.48
C ILE A 346 1.09 23.08 -23.19
N LYS A 347 1.79 23.91 -22.40
CA LYS A 347 2.74 24.92 -22.89
C LYS A 347 3.86 24.28 -23.71
N PRO A 348 4.60 25.05 -24.57
CA PRO A 348 5.70 24.51 -25.34
C PRO A 348 6.76 23.76 -24.54
N ASP A 349 7.05 24.20 -23.30
CA ASP A 349 7.97 23.59 -22.35
C ASP A 349 7.27 22.69 -21.32
N GLY A 350 5.97 22.45 -21.50
CA GLY A 350 5.15 21.64 -20.62
C GLY A 350 5.30 20.15 -20.83
N ILE A 351 4.70 19.40 -19.90
CA ILE A 351 4.66 17.93 -19.89
C ILE A 351 3.24 17.43 -19.68
N MET A 352 2.90 16.28 -20.25
CA MET A 352 1.70 15.57 -19.87
C MET A 352 1.98 14.10 -19.57
N THR A 353 1.18 13.53 -18.66
CA THR A 353 1.14 12.10 -18.38
C THR A 353 -0.31 11.63 -18.43
N ILE A 354 -0.57 10.58 -19.20
CA ILE A 354 -1.90 10.01 -19.37
C ILE A 354 -1.86 8.50 -19.18
N VAL A 355 -2.83 7.96 -18.44
CA VAL A 355 -3.03 6.52 -18.29
C VAL A 355 -3.95 6.02 -19.39
N LEU A 356 -3.52 4.99 -20.12
CA LEU A 356 -4.27 4.43 -21.24
C LEU A 356 -4.24 2.90 -21.21
N PRO A 357 -5.22 2.23 -21.84
CA PRO A 357 -5.16 0.79 -22.03
C PRO A 357 -4.03 0.41 -23.00
N HIS A 358 -3.30 -0.66 -22.70
CA HIS A 358 -2.14 -1.12 -23.49
C HIS A 358 -2.41 -1.23 -25.00
N GLY A 359 -3.65 -1.53 -25.39
CA GLY A 359 -4.06 -1.66 -26.79
C GLY A 359 -3.80 -0.43 -27.67
N VAL A 360 -3.75 0.81 -27.11
CA VAL A 360 -3.44 2.02 -27.89
C VAL A 360 -2.08 1.98 -28.57
N LEU A 361 -1.15 1.15 -28.10
CA LEU A 361 0.20 1.03 -28.62
C LEU A 361 0.28 0.33 -29.98
N PHE A 362 -0.72 -0.49 -30.35
CA PHE A 362 -0.61 -1.34 -31.52
C PHE A 362 -1.88 -1.46 -32.37
N ARG A 363 -3.02 -0.95 -31.92
CA ARG A 363 -4.23 -0.94 -32.75
C ARG A 363 -3.99 -0.13 -34.03
N GLY A 364 -4.54 -0.60 -35.14
CA GLY A 364 -4.46 0.04 -36.48
C GLY A 364 -5.53 1.12 -36.73
N GLY A 365 -5.79 1.44 -37.98
CA GLY A 365 -6.81 2.42 -38.39
C GLY A 365 -6.48 3.83 -37.95
N GLU A 366 -7.48 4.54 -37.48
CA GLU A 366 -7.39 5.94 -37.01
C GLU A 366 -6.38 6.06 -35.87
N GLU A 367 -6.39 5.15 -34.88
CA GLU A 367 -5.42 5.14 -33.79
C GLU A 367 -3.97 4.97 -34.30
N GLY A 368 -3.75 4.13 -35.30
CA GLY A 368 -2.44 3.97 -35.96
C GLY A 368 -1.98 5.25 -36.66
N THR A 369 -2.90 5.99 -37.31
CA THR A 369 -2.60 7.26 -37.97
C THR A 369 -2.21 8.33 -36.96
N ILE A 370 -2.98 8.48 -35.86
CA ILE A 370 -2.66 9.43 -34.80
C ILE A 370 -1.30 9.11 -34.17
N ARG A 371 -1.05 7.85 -33.86
CA ARG A 371 0.21 7.39 -33.27
C ARG A 371 1.40 7.70 -34.17
N LYS A 372 1.27 7.44 -35.47
CA LYS A 372 2.27 7.85 -36.48
C LYS A 372 2.52 9.36 -36.42
N ASN A 373 1.47 10.16 -36.48
CA ASN A 373 1.59 11.62 -36.48
C ASN A 373 2.23 12.14 -35.18
N LEU A 374 1.94 11.55 -34.03
CA LEU A 374 2.57 11.89 -32.75
C LEU A 374 4.09 11.59 -32.76
N ILE A 375 4.51 10.45 -33.28
CA ILE A 375 5.92 10.05 -33.41
C ILE A 375 6.66 10.98 -34.39
N GLU A 376 6.09 11.21 -35.58
CA GLU A 376 6.71 12.07 -36.60
C GLU A 376 6.85 13.52 -36.15
N ASN A 377 5.92 14.00 -35.35
CA ASN A 377 6.00 15.33 -34.76
C ASN A 377 6.77 15.38 -33.43
N ASN A 378 7.39 14.28 -33.01
CA ASN A 378 8.26 14.18 -31.85
C ASN A 378 7.59 14.51 -30.50
N HIS A 379 6.34 14.07 -30.29
CA HIS A 379 5.61 14.37 -29.05
C HIS A 379 5.75 13.29 -27.98
N ILE A 380 5.83 11.99 -28.35
CA ILE A 380 5.90 10.90 -27.37
C ILE A 380 7.30 10.82 -26.78
N ASP A 381 7.42 11.04 -25.47
CA ASP A 381 8.70 11.03 -24.73
C ASP A 381 9.00 9.66 -24.12
N ALA A 382 8.02 9.08 -23.42
CA ALA A 382 8.18 7.76 -22.82
C ALA A 382 6.86 6.98 -22.80
N ILE A 383 7.01 5.66 -22.71
CA ILE A 383 5.91 4.69 -22.52
C ILE A 383 6.32 3.79 -21.35
N ILE A 384 5.47 3.69 -20.35
CA ILE A 384 5.70 2.90 -19.15
C ILE A 384 4.60 1.86 -19.02
N GLY A 385 4.94 0.58 -19.15
CA GLY A 385 4.02 -0.54 -18.97
C GLY A 385 3.81 -0.81 -17.49
N LEU A 386 2.56 -0.83 -17.05
CA LEU A 386 2.18 -1.10 -15.66
C LEU A 386 1.80 -2.58 -15.45
N PRO A 387 1.90 -3.09 -14.21
CA PRO A 387 1.40 -4.42 -13.88
C PRO A 387 -0.09 -4.59 -14.21
N ALA A 388 -0.48 -5.78 -14.70
CA ALA A 388 -1.89 -6.12 -14.82
C ALA A 388 -2.57 -6.10 -13.43
N ASN A 389 -3.88 -5.97 -13.39
CA ASN A 389 -4.64 -5.90 -12.13
C ASN A 389 -4.20 -4.80 -11.14
N ILE A 390 -3.56 -3.74 -11.60
CA ILE A 390 -3.21 -2.59 -10.77
C ILE A 390 -4.44 -1.67 -10.53
N PHE A 391 -5.36 -1.60 -11.48
CA PHE A 391 -6.60 -0.83 -11.37
C PHE A 391 -7.74 -1.68 -10.82
N PHE A 392 -8.49 -1.11 -9.89
CA PHE A 392 -9.65 -1.78 -9.31
C PHE A 392 -10.72 -2.06 -10.38
N GLY A 393 -11.26 -3.28 -10.38
CA GLY A 393 -12.36 -3.66 -11.26
C GLY A 393 -11.98 -4.03 -12.69
N THR A 394 -10.70 -3.97 -13.09
CA THR A 394 -10.22 -4.40 -14.39
C THR A 394 -8.89 -5.16 -14.32
N GLY A 395 -8.80 -6.26 -15.08
CA GLY A 395 -7.55 -6.98 -15.26
C GLY A 395 -6.74 -6.53 -16.49
N ILE A 396 -7.18 -5.47 -17.18
CA ILE A 396 -6.57 -5.00 -18.42
C ILE A 396 -5.21 -4.37 -18.12
N PRO A 397 -4.11 -4.79 -18.80
CA PRO A 397 -2.84 -4.08 -18.70
C PRO A 397 -2.98 -2.63 -19.17
N THR A 398 -2.39 -1.71 -18.41
CA THR A 398 -2.39 -0.28 -18.71
C THR A 398 -0.98 0.24 -18.86
N ILE A 399 -0.88 1.43 -19.43
CA ILE A 399 0.37 2.15 -19.61
C ILE A 399 0.24 3.58 -19.10
N ILE A 400 1.36 4.19 -18.73
CA ILE A 400 1.49 5.64 -18.66
C ILE A 400 2.22 6.08 -19.94
N MET A 401 1.63 7.02 -20.66
CA MET A 401 2.28 7.66 -21.81
C MET A 401 2.66 9.09 -21.43
N VAL A 402 3.92 9.44 -21.64
CA VAL A 402 4.48 10.77 -21.34
C VAL A 402 4.70 11.51 -22.66
N LEU A 403 4.11 12.68 -22.80
CA LEU A 403 4.25 13.51 -23.99
C LEU A 403 4.70 14.93 -23.64
N ARG A 404 5.31 15.59 -24.63
CA ARG A 404 5.73 16.99 -24.57
C ARG A 404 5.43 17.70 -25.89
N GLN A 405 5.23 19.03 -25.85
CA GLN A 405 5.07 19.82 -27.08
C GLN A 405 6.39 19.97 -27.85
N LYS A 406 7.48 20.26 -27.16
CA LYS A 406 8.82 20.40 -27.75
C LYS A 406 9.79 19.43 -27.08
N ARG A 407 10.53 18.69 -27.89
CA ARG A 407 11.59 17.79 -27.45
C ARG A 407 12.81 17.98 -28.34
N GLU A 408 14.00 17.95 -27.73
CA GLU A 408 15.27 17.99 -28.46
C GLU A 408 15.65 16.62 -29.00
N ARG A 409 15.32 15.57 -28.24
CA ARG A 409 15.60 14.16 -28.60
C ARG A 409 14.46 13.58 -29.43
N GLU A 410 14.79 12.66 -30.34
CA GLU A 410 13.82 12.01 -31.21
C GLU A 410 13.52 10.55 -30.82
N ASP A 411 14.29 10.01 -29.85
CA ASP A 411 14.08 8.68 -29.28
C ASP A 411 12.87 8.64 -28.34
N VAL A 412 12.31 7.46 -28.18
CA VAL A 412 11.25 7.18 -27.19
C VAL A 412 11.81 6.23 -26.15
N LEU A 413 11.66 6.58 -24.87
CA LEU A 413 12.00 5.68 -23.78
C LEU A 413 10.85 4.71 -23.53
N ILE A 414 11.11 3.42 -23.58
CA ILE A 414 10.14 2.36 -23.27
C ILE A 414 10.59 1.66 -22.00
N ILE A 415 9.72 1.62 -21.00
CA ILE A 415 9.93 0.98 -19.69
C ILE A 415 8.88 -0.12 -19.53
N ASP A 416 9.30 -1.34 -19.25
CA ASP A 416 8.44 -2.44 -18.85
C ASP A 416 8.50 -2.63 -17.33
N ALA A 417 7.56 -2.01 -16.62
CA ALA A 417 7.41 -2.18 -15.18
C ALA A 417 6.38 -3.26 -14.79
N SER A 418 5.93 -4.07 -15.74
CA SER A 418 4.87 -5.07 -15.55
C SER A 418 5.20 -6.14 -14.50
N LYS A 419 6.48 -6.33 -14.16
CA LYS A 419 6.98 -7.35 -13.21
C LYS A 419 7.25 -6.81 -11.81
N GLY A 420 7.37 -5.47 -11.63
CA GLY A 420 7.62 -4.82 -10.34
C GLY A 420 6.32 -4.56 -9.58
N TYR A 421 5.93 -5.44 -8.67
CA TYR A 421 4.76 -5.26 -7.82
C TYR A 421 4.75 -6.22 -6.63
N THR A 422 3.95 -5.88 -5.63
CA THR A 422 3.49 -6.80 -4.58
C THR A 422 2.01 -7.08 -4.73
N LYS A 423 1.54 -8.21 -4.18
CA LYS A 423 0.11 -8.55 -4.18
C LYS A 423 -0.59 -8.02 -2.93
N GLU A 424 -1.71 -7.32 -3.13
CA GLU A 424 -2.61 -6.90 -2.07
C GLU A 424 -4.01 -7.46 -2.36
N GLY A 425 -4.32 -8.60 -1.78
CA GLY A 425 -5.55 -9.34 -2.08
C GLY A 425 -5.60 -9.82 -3.54
N LYS A 426 -6.55 -9.30 -4.32
CA LYS A 426 -6.72 -9.63 -5.75
C LYS A 426 -5.96 -8.68 -6.69
N ASN A 427 -5.46 -7.57 -6.17
CA ASN A 427 -4.82 -6.53 -6.95
C ASN A 427 -3.29 -6.60 -6.84
N ASN A 428 -2.63 -6.03 -7.82
CA ASN A 428 -1.20 -5.76 -7.79
C ASN A 428 -0.98 -4.30 -7.37
N LYS A 429 0.11 -4.05 -6.65
CA LYS A 429 0.46 -2.74 -6.10
C LYS A 429 1.93 -2.45 -6.35
N LEU A 430 2.25 -1.25 -6.85
CA LEU A 430 3.64 -0.79 -6.94
C LEU A 430 4.17 -0.49 -5.53
N ARG A 431 5.38 -0.95 -5.23
CA ARG A 431 6.11 -0.56 -4.02
C ARG A 431 6.77 0.80 -4.25
N ALA A 432 7.20 1.44 -3.18
CA ALA A 432 7.95 2.69 -3.27
C ALA A 432 9.25 2.51 -4.09
N SER A 433 9.92 1.38 -3.93
CA SER A 433 11.10 0.98 -4.73
C SER A 433 10.81 0.88 -6.22
N ASP A 434 9.64 0.34 -6.59
CA ASP A 434 9.22 0.22 -8.00
C ASP A 434 8.97 1.61 -8.60
N ILE A 435 8.27 2.48 -7.87
CA ILE A 435 8.02 3.88 -8.27
C ILE A 435 9.34 4.63 -8.45
N LYS A 436 10.22 4.56 -7.46
CA LYS A 436 11.54 5.21 -7.50
C LYS A 436 12.38 4.74 -8.68
N ARG A 437 12.42 3.42 -8.92
CA ARG A 437 13.16 2.83 -10.04
C ARG A 437 12.65 3.31 -11.39
N ILE A 438 11.32 3.36 -11.58
CA ILE A 438 10.71 3.83 -12.82
C ILE A 438 11.01 5.32 -13.01
N ALA A 439 10.82 6.15 -11.97
CA ALA A 439 11.07 7.58 -12.01
C ALA A 439 12.55 7.91 -12.30
N ASP A 440 13.48 7.27 -11.61
CA ASP A 440 14.92 7.43 -11.83
C ASP A 440 15.32 7.01 -13.25
N THR A 441 14.77 5.87 -13.75
CA THR A 441 15.01 5.41 -15.12
C THR A 441 14.48 6.39 -16.15
N PHE A 442 13.30 6.98 -15.90
CA PHE A 442 12.75 8.03 -16.76
C PHE A 442 13.65 9.26 -16.80
N VAL A 443 14.06 9.78 -15.63
CA VAL A 443 14.89 10.98 -15.52
C VAL A 443 16.25 10.78 -16.20
N LYS A 444 16.90 9.65 -15.96
CA LYS A 444 18.23 9.33 -16.51
C LYS A 444 18.19 8.79 -17.94
N ARG A 445 17.01 8.38 -18.41
CA ARG A 445 16.78 7.70 -19.72
C ARG A 445 17.70 6.48 -19.90
N GLU A 446 17.84 5.70 -18.85
CA GLU A 446 18.71 4.51 -18.86
C GLU A 446 18.10 3.35 -19.65
N SER A 447 18.92 2.68 -20.46
CA SER A 447 18.58 1.37 -21.05
C SER A 447 19.08 0.27 -20.13
N ILE A 448 18.13 -0.43 -19.49
CA ILE A 448 18.40 -1.50 -18.53
C ILE A 448 17.86 -2.81 -19.10
N PRO A 449 18.68 -3.88 -19.24
CA PRO A 449 18.24 -5.17 -19.75
C PRO A 449 16.95 -5.66 -19.06
N LYS A 450 16.00 -6.16 -19.84
CA LYS A 450 14.69 -6.67 -19.39
C LYS A 450 13.78 -5.65 -18.69
N PHE A 451 14.16 -4.36 -18.62
CA PHE A 451 13.39 -3.35 -17.91
C PHE A 451 13.13 -2.08 -18.76
N SER A 452 14.13 -1.53 -19.42
CA SER A 452 13.96 -0.30 -20.21
C SER A 452 14.89 -0.21 -21.41
N ARG A 453 14.44 0.54 -22.42
CA ARG A 453 15.23 0.82 -23.61
C ARG A 453 14.85 2.15 -24.25
N THR A 454 15.84 2.93 -24.68
CA THR A 454 15.64 4.06 -25.58
C THR A 454 15.59 3.55 -27.02
N VAL A 455 14.52 3.86 -27.74
CA VAL A 455 14.24 3.37 -29.08
C VAL A 455 14.25 4.53 -30.07
N SER A 456 15.01 4.41 -31.14
CA SER A 456 15.10 5.45 -32.17
C SER A 456 13.81 5.55 -32.99
N ARG A 457 13.54 6.73 -33.58
CA ARG A 457 12.40 6.93 -34.46
C ARG A 457 12.47 6.01 -35.71
N GLU A 458 13.67 5.76 -36.24
CA GLU A 458 13.88 4.88 -37.37
C GLU A 458 13.45 3.45 -37.06
N GLU A 459 13.79 2.94 -35.90
CA GLU A 459 13.36 1.61 -35.46
C GLU A 459 11.84 1.53 -35.28
N ILE A 460 11.23 2.59 -34.73
CA ILE A 460 9.76 2.66 -34.59
C ILE A 460 9.09 2.68 -35.99
N ARG A 461 9.62 3.43 -36.93
CA ARG A 461 9.16 3.43 -38.32
C ARG A 461 9.27 2.04 -38.98
N ALA A 462 10.40 1.35 -38.78
CA ALA A 462 10.61 0.00 -39.28
C ALA A 462 9.63 -1.03 -38.69
N ASN A 463 9.07 -0.75 -37.52
CA ASN A 463 8.02 -1.53 -36.86
C ASN A 463 6.59 -1.00 -37.13
N ASP A 464 6.37 -0.26 -38.24
CA ASP A 464 5.07 0.30 -38.63
C ASP A 464 4.41 1.12 -37.53
N TYR A 465 5.20 1.88 -36.76
CA TYR A 465 4.76 2.67 -35.62
C TYR A 465 4.02 1.87 -34.53
N ASN A 466 4.27 0.58 -34.47
CA ASN A 466 3.78 -0.30 -33.43
C ASN A 466 4.67 -0.14 -32.19
N LEU A 467 4.10 0.35 -31.09
CA LEU A 467 4.80 0.66 -29.84
C LEU A 467 4.60 -0.43 -28.76
N ASN A 468 4.15 -1.63 -29.16
CA ASN A 468 3.97 -2.73 -28.22
C ASN A 468 5.28 -3.03 -27.48
N ILE A 469 5.26 -2.91 -26.14
CA ILE A 469 6.44 -2.94 -25.28
C ILE A 469 7.32 -4.17 -25.49
N PRO A 470 6.80 -5.43 -25.58
CA PRO A 470 7.63 -6.62 -25.77
C PRO A 470 8.43 -6.64 -27.08
N ARG A 471 8.13 -5.77 -28.04
CA ARG A 471 8.93 -5.64 -29.26
C ARG A 471 10.29 -4.98 -29.01
N TYR A 472 10.39 -4.19 -27.95
CA TYR A 472 11.55 -3.36 -27.65
C TYR A 472 12.21 -3.74 -26.34
N VAL A 473 11.43 -4.18 -25.35
CA VAL A 473 11.89 -4.64 -24.05
C VAL A 473 11.29 -6.02 -23.79
N ASP A 474 12.13 -7.04 -23.90
CA ASP A 474 11.73 -8.41 -23.58
C ASP A 474 12.00 -8.69 -22.10
N SER A 475 10.95 -8.55 -21.28
CA SER A 475 10.96 -8.86 -19.85
C SER A 475 10.59 -10.32 -19.55
N SER A 476 10.41 -11.16 -20.59
CA SER A 476 10.09 -12.57 -20.40
C SER A 476 11.21 -13.29 -19.64
N GLU A 477 10.82 -14.26 -18.84
CA GLU A 477 11.79 -15.24 -18.34
C GLU A 477 12.30 -16.06 -19.51
N ALA A 478 13.60 -16.35 -19.51
CA ALA A 478 14.17 -17.26 -20.49
C ALA A 478 13.42 -18.61 -20.38
N ALA A 479 13.07 -19.19 -21.54
CA ALA A 479 12.50 -20.53 -21.53
C ALA A 479 13.48 -21.48 -20.82
N GLU A 480 12.94 -22.36 -19.99
CA GLU A 480 13.77 -23.36 -19.35
C GLU A 480 14.37 -24.27 -20.41
N HIS A 481 15.70 -24.28 -20.48
CA HIS A 481 16.45 -25.12 -21.38
C HIS A 481 16.96 -26.32 -20.63
N TRP A 482 16.75 -27.52 -21.17
CA TRP A 482 17.33 -28.75 -20.68
C TRP A 482 18.43 -29.19 -21.64
N ASP A 483 19.66 -29.28 -21.13
CA ASP A 483 20.76 -29.85 -21.89
C ASP A 483 20.60 -31.38 -21.96
N VAL A 484 20.53 -31.93 -23.16
CA VAL A 484 20.27 -33.35 -23.38
C VAL A 484 21.40 -34.22 -22.83
N TYR A 485 22.65 -33.81 -23.03
CA TYR A 485 23.79 -34.58 -22.57
C TYR A 485 23.85 -34.60 -21.03
N ALA A 486 23.67 -33.41 -20.41
CA ALA A 486 23.62 -33.31 -18.93
C ALA A 486 22.45 -34.11 -18.34
N SER A 487 21.29 -34.13 -18.99
CA SER A 487 20.14 -34.94 -18.59
C SER A 487 20.40 -36.46 -18.69
N MET A 488 21.26 -36.86 -19.63
CA MET A 488 21.62 -38.29 -19.81
C MET A 488 22.74 -38.75 -18.89
N PHE A 489 23.78 -37.92 -18.73
CA PHE A 489 25.06 -38.35 -18.15
C PHE A 489 25.47 -37.50 -16.93
N GLY A 490 24.73 -36.48 -16.58
CA GLY A 490 25.03 -35.56 -15.47
C GLY A 490 26.04 -34.47 -15.82
N GLY A 491 26.30 -33.62 -14.87
CA GLY A 491 27.12 -32.42 -14.99
C GLY A 491 26.31 -31.16 -15.29
N ILE A 492 26.77 -30.00 -14.86
CA ILE A 492 26.11 -28.71 -15.08
C ILE A 492 26.73 -28.07 -16.32
N PRO A 493 25.93 -27.72 -17.36
CA PRO A 493 26.44 -27.04 -18.54
C PRO A 493 27.12 -25.71 -18.20
N ALA A 494 28.31 -25.47 -18.74
CA ALA A 494 29.06 -24.23 -18.52
C ALA A 494 28.25 -22.99 -18.96
N ALA A 495 27.43 -23.11 -20.02
CA ALA A 495 26.56 -22.05 -20.49
C ALA A 495 25.51 -21.60 -19.44
N GLU A 496 24.97 -22.54 -18.64
CA GLU A 496 24.04 -22.21 -17.53
C GLU A 496 24.76 -21.56 -16.33
N LEU A 497 26.02 -21.95 -16.09
CA LEU A 497 26.87 -21.25 -15.12
C LEU A 497 27.24 -19.84 -15.59
N ASP A 498 27.38 -19.62 -16.88
CA ASP A 498 27.67 -18.29 -17.44
C ASP A 498 26.49 -17.32 -17.29
N GLU A 499 25.27 -17.80 -17.09
CA GLU A 499 24.11 -16.96 -16.75
C GLU A 499 24.29 -16.28 -15.36
N LEU A 500 25.13 -16.81 -14.50
CA LEU A 500 25.52 -16.23 -13.22
C LEU A 500 26.74 -15.27 -13.34
N SER A 501 27.04 -14.77 -14.54
CA SER A 501 28.21 -13.92 -14.83
C SER A 501 28.37 -12.72 -13.92
N ALA A 502 27.28 -12.11 -13.46
CA ALA A 502 27.31 -10.99 -12.50
C ALA A 502 27.98 -11.39 -11.16
N TYR A 503 27.71 -12.61 -10.67
CA TYR A 503 28.33 -13.16 -9.48
C TYR A 503 29.80 -13.49 -9.70
N TRP A 504 30.13 -14.11 -10.85
CA TRP A 504 31.52 -14.42 -11.21
C TRP A 504 32.37 -13.17 -11.43
N ALA A 505 31.78 -12.10 -11.91
CA ALA A 505 32.44 -10.79 -12.03
C ALA A 505 32.72 -10.15 -10.64
N ALA A 506 31.80 -10.31 -9.70
CA ALA A 506 31.97 -9.82 -8.32
C ALA A 506 32.90 -10.72 -7.49
N PHE A 507 32.89 -12.03 -7.73
CA PHE A 507 33.63 -13.07 -7.02
C PHE A 507 34.48 -13.94 -7.98
N PRO A 508 35.60 -13.41 -8.50
CA PRO A 508 36.34 -14.07 -9.59
C PRO A 508 36.88 -15.45 -9.26
N ALA A 509 37.23 -15.72 -7.99
CA ALA A 509 37.76 -17.03 -7.58
C ALA A 509 36.65 -18.05 -7.30
N LEU A 510 35.44 -17.60 -6.97
CA LEU A 510 34.37 -18.42 -6.42
C LEU A 510 33.93 -19.54 -7.37
N ARG A 511 33.85 -19.28 -8.68
CA ARG A 511 33.49 -20.31 -9.67
C ARG A 511 34.46 -21.51 -9.62
N GLY A 512 35.77 -21.24 -9.55
CA GLY A 512 36.79 -22.30 -9.47
C GLY A 512 36.84 -22.98 -8.11
N GLU A 513 36.38 -22.34 -7.04
CA GLU A 513 36.25 -22.93 -5.70
C GLU A 513 35.06 -23.89 -5.61
N LEU A 514 33.97 -23.62 -6.36
CA LEU A 514 32.75 -24.43 -6.30
C LEU A 514 32.70 -25.53 -7.35
N PHE A 515 33.31 -25.35 -8.53
CA PHE A 515 33.16 -26.23 -9.65
C PHE A 515 34.49 -26.70 -10.20
N ALA A 516 34.58 -28.01 -10.52
CA ALA A 516 35.66 -28.56 -11.31
C ALA A 516 35.27 -28.56 -12.80
N GLU A 517 36.12 -27.95 -13.62
CA GLU A 517 36.00 -27.97 -15.08
C GLU A 517 36.98 -29.06 -15.62
N ASN A 518 36.45 -30.13 -16.19
CA ASN A 518 37.23 -31.30 -16.63
C ASN A 518 37.66 -31.22 -18.11
N GLY A 519 37.74 -30.02 -18.69
CA GLY A 519 38.02 -29.80 -20.11
C GLY A 519 36.85 -30.17 -21.04
N THR A 520 35.68 -30.48 -20.49
CA THR A 520 34.40 -30.63 -21.21
C THR A 520 33.53 -29.40 -20.97
N PRO A 521 32.48 -29.16 -21.74
CA PRO A 521 31.56 -28.06 -21.50
C PRO A 521 30.62 -28.28 -20.28
N TYR A 522 30.91 -29.25 -19.44
CA TYR A 522 30.14 -29.62 -18.24
C TYR A 522 31.00 -29.55 -17.01
N ALA A 523 30.53 -28.89 -15.97
CA ALA A 523 31.19 -28.76 -14.69
C ALA A 523 30.55 -29.64 -13.62
N ALA A 524 31.37 -30.11 -12.67
CA ALA A 524 30.89 -30.83 -11.51
C ALA A 524 31.05 -29.97 -10.26
N LEU A 525 30.03 -29.95 -9.41
CA LEU A 525 30.12 -29.32 -8.09
C LEU A 525 31.08 -30.12 -7.20
N THR A 526 32.03 -29.44 -6.56
CA THR A 526 33.08 -30.05 -5.76
C THR A 526 32.84 -29.96 -4.26
N VAL A 527 31.80 -29.27 -3.82
CA VAL A 527 31.51 -29.01 -2.42
C VAL A 527 30.17 -29.62 -2.03
N GLU A 528 30.08 -30.15 -0.81
CA GLU A 528 28.83 -30.69 -0.25
C GLU A 528 27.93 -29.61 0.31
N ASP A 529 28.50 -28.64 1.06
CA ASP A 529 27.79 -27.51 1.64
C ASP A 529 28.12 -26.23 0.85
N ILE A 530 27.22 -25.93 -0.11
CA ILE A 530 27.33 -24.77 -1.02
C ILE A 530 27.36 -23.47 -0.21
N LYS A 531 26.46 -23.34 0.78
CA LYS A 531 26.34 -22.10 1.58
C LYS A 531 27.60 -21.82 2.38
N SER A 532 28.14 -22.82 3.06
CA SER A 532 29.38 -22.69 3.81
C SER A 532 30.57 -22.39 2.90
N ALA A 533 30.66 -23.05 1.74
CA ALA A 533 31.70 -22.79 0.77
C ALA A 533 31.69 -21.35 0.27
N ILE A 534 30.51 -20.82 -0.11
CA ILE A 534 30.36 -19.44 -0.55
C ILE A 534 30.73 -18.46 0.57
N LYS A 535 30.19 -18.63 1.78
CA LYS A 535 30.47 -17.74 2.91
C LYS A 535 31.94 -17.70 3.33
N ASN A 536 32.65 -18.83 3.17
CA ASN A 536 34.08 -18.90 3.51
C ASN A 536 35.00 -18.44 2.36
N SER A 537 34.45 -18.14 1.18
CA SER A 537 35.26 -17.61 0.07
C SER A 537 35.84 -16.25 0.44
N ARG A 538 37.09 -16.04 0.06
CA ARG A 538 37.81 -14.79 0.30
C ARG A 538 37.12 -13.59 -0.42
N ASP A 539 36.61 -13.81 -1.63
CA ASP A 539 35.98 -12.77 -2.42
C ASP A 539 34.67 -12.33 -1.75
N VAL A 540 33.87 -13.28 -1.25
CA VAL A 540 32.62 -13.00 -0.55
C VAL A 540 32.87 -12.31 0.78
N THR A 541 33.86 -12.77 1.56
CA THR A 541 34.26 -12.09 2.81
C THR A 541 34.70 -10.65 2.56
N ALA A 542 35.50 -10.41 1.51
CA ALA A 542 35.94 -9.07 1.13
C ALA A 542 34.77 -8.17 0.72
N PHE A 543 33.77 -8.72 0.02
CA PHE A 543 32.54 -8.04 -0.34
C PHE A 543 31.71 -7.66 0.90
N GLU A 544 31.52 -8.60 1.84
CA GLU A 544 30.81 -8.33 3.10
C GLU A 544 31.51 -7.25 3.93
N ASP A 545 32.84 -7.25 3.98
CA ASP A 545 33.63 -6.23 4.67
C ASP A 545 33.54 -4.86 3.98
N ALA A 546 33.54 -4.82 2.65
CA ALA A 546 33.34 -3.59 1.87
C ALA A 546 31.95 -3.00 2.13
N TYR A 547 30.92 -3.86 2.10
CA TYR A 547 29.54 -3.46 2.42
C TYR A 547 29.46 -2.90 3.86
N ARG A 548 29.95 -3.63 4.84
CA ARG A 548 29.96 -3.21 6.25
C ARG A 548 30.68 -1.87 6.44
N SER A 549 31.79 -1.68 5.75
CA SER A 549 32.56 -0.44 5.79
C SER A 549 31.82 0.74 5.18
N ALA A 550 31.12 0.54 4.05
CA ALA A 550 30.32 1.58 3.39
C ALA A 550 29.18 2.09 4.28
N PHE A 551 28.59 1.19 5.08
CA PHE A 551 27.46 1.52 5.95
C PHE A 551 27.84 1.81 7.41
N ALA A 552 29.11 1.66 7.82
CA ALA A 552 29.55 1.87 9.19
C ALA A 552 29.20 3.28 9.75
N ALA A 553 29.24 4.31 8.93
CA ALA A 553 28.92 5.68 9.32
C ALA A 553 27.44 6.05 9.16
N LEU A 554 26.58 5.18 8.58
CA LEU A 554 25.20 5.49 8.31
C LEU A 554 24.37 5.78 9.58
N PRO A 555 24.48 4.99 10.67
CA PRO A 555 23.71 5.28 11.89
C PRO A 555 24.03 6.68 12.46
N ALA A 556 25.30 7.08 12.48
CA ALA A 556 25.72 8.41 12.93
C ALA A 556 25.20 9.54 12.01
N TYR A 557 25.20 9.31 10.69
CA TYR A 557 24.64 10.25 9.72
C TYR A 557 23.12 10.40 9.90
N MET A 558 22.38 9.29 10.03
CA MET A 558 20.95 9.34 10.29
C MET A 558 20.63 10.05 11.60
N LYS A 559 21.44 9.83 12.63
CA LYS A 559 21.30 10.52 13.92
C LYS A 559 21.45 12.03 13.76
N ALA A 560 22.48 12.49 13.06
CA ALA A 560 22.68 13.90 12.79
C ALA A 560 21.51 14.52 12.00
N VAL A 561 20.98 13.81 10.98
CA VAL A 561 19.87 14.30 10.16
C VAL A 561 18.56 14.30 10.94
N LEU A 562 18.21 13.17 11.58
CA LEU A 562 16.87 12.95 12.14
C LEU A 562 16.73 13.43 13.58
N LEU A 563 17.73 13.19 14.44
CA LEU A 563 17.65 13.50 15.86
C LEU A 563 18.20 14.90 16.19
N ASP A 564 19.39 15.22 15.73
CA ASP A 564 20.01 16.54 16.02
C ASP A 564 19.30 17.65 15.23
N GLY A 565 18.74 17.33 14.07
CA GLY A 565 18.01 18.24 13.18
C GLY A 565 16.51 18.31 13.36
N MET A 566 15.90 17.49 14.24
CA MET A 566 14.44 17.20 14.25
C MET A 566 13.53 18.43 14.30
N GLY A 567 13.94 19.51 14.97
CA GLY A 567 13.12 20.72 15.08
C GLY A 567 13.11 21.61 13.83
N LYS A 568 13.98 21.34 12.83
CA LYS A 568 14.16 22.18 11.63
C LYS A 568 14.17 21.37 10.33
N ILE A 569 14.13 20.04 10.41
CA ILE A 569 14.19 19.17 9.26
C ILE A 569 12.95 19.38 8.36
N GLU A 570 13.16 19.53 7.07
CA GLU A 570 12.09 19.48 6.09
C GLU A 570 11.75 18.00 5.80
N ILE A 571 10.75 17.48 6.50
CA ILE A 571 10.38 16.05 6.47
C ILE A 571 10.20 15.53 5.04
N ALA A 572 9.57 16.33 4.17
CA ALA A 572 9.34 15.98 2.77
C ALA A 572 10.62 15.79 1.93
N LYS A 573 11.74 16.41 2.34
CA LYS A 573 13.03 16.30 1.64
C LYS A 573 13.99 15.32 2.31
N ALA A 574 13.78 15.03 3.58
CA ALA A 574 14.70 14.20 4.37
C ALA A 574 14.81 12.78 3.85
N GLU A 575 13.69 12.16 3.45
CA GLU A 575 13.68 10.84 2.83
C GLU A 575 14.51 10.79 1.55
N THR A 576 14.36 11.80 0.69
CA THR A 576 15.15 11.91 -0.55
C THR A 576 16.64 12.02 -0.22
N THR A 577 17.02 12.86 0.75
CA THR A 577 18.41 13.03 1.19
C THR A 577 19.01 11.73 1.72
N LEU A 578 18.26 10.99 2.55
CA LEU A 578 18.70 9.69 3.07
C LEU A 578 18.82 8.64 1.95
N SER A 579 17.88 8.61 1.01
CA SER A 579 17.93 7.68 -0.12
C SER A 579 19.12 7.95 -1.05
N GLU A 580 19.45 9.21 -1.29
CA GLU A 580 20.63 9.59 -2.07
C GLU A 580 21.94 9.19 -1.39
N ASP A 581 22.05 9.34 -0.07
CA ASP A 581 23.20 8.88 0.71
C ASP A 581 23.35 7.35 0.64
N ILE A 582 22.23 6.60 0.79
CA ILE A 582 22.23 5.14 0.66
C ILE A 582 22.69 4.72 -0.75
N PHE A 583 22.19 5.39 -1.79
CA PHE A 583 22.57 5.10 -3.17
C PHE A 583 24.04 5.40 -3.44
N ALA A 584 24.55 6.49 -2.86
CA ALA A 584 25.98 6.82 -2.96
C ALA A 584 26.87 5.77 -2.28
N ARG A 585 26.47 5.24 -1.12
CA ARG A 585 27.19 4.15 -0.42
C ARG A 585 27.19 2.84 -1.19
N LEU A 586 26.14 2.58 -1.95
CA LEU A 586 25.99 1.38 -2.78
C LEU A 586 26.62 1.50 -4.17
N ALA A 587 27.13 2.69 -4.56
CA ALA A 587 27.60 2.93 -5.91
C ALA A 587 28.69 1.93 -6.38
N ASP A 588 29.60 1.56 -5.48
CA ASP A 588 30.70 0.64 -5.73
C ASP A 588 30.46 -0.78 -5.15
N ILE A 589 29.27 -1.08 -4.65
CA ILE A 589 28.92 -2.39 -4.09
C ILE A 589 28.11 -3.16 -5.12
N PRO A 590 28.68 -4.17 -5.80
CA PRO A 590 27.96 -4.97 -6.78
C PRO A 590 26.92 -5.87 -6.11
N LEU A 591 25.96 -6.37 -6.90
CA LEU A 591 24.97 -7.39 -6.54
C LEU A 591 23.91 -6.96 -5.51
N ILE A 592 24.04 -5.81 -4.86
CA ILE A 592 22.98 -5.27 -3.99
C ILE A 592 22.12 -4.30 -4.78
N ASP A 593 20.82 -4.59 -4.83
CA ASP A 593 19.88 -3.68 -5.48
C ASP A 593 19.61 -2.46 -4.56
N LYS A 594 20.02 -1.28 -5.01
CA LYS A 594 19.83 -0.03 -4.27
C LYS A 594 18.34 0.28 -4.02
N TYR A 595 17.44 -0.21 -4.87
CA TYR A 595 16.01 0.01 -4.71
C TYR A 595 15.41 -0.89 -3.62
N GLU A 596 15.97 -2.07 -3.38
CA GLU A 596 15.61 -2.88 -2.20
C GLU A 596 16.05 -2.17 -0.90
N ALA A 597 17.25 -1.61 -0.88
CA ALA A 597 17.71 -0.80 0.25
C ALA A 597 16.81 0.44 0.47
N TYR A 598 16.33 1.07 -0.60
CA TYR A 598 15.35 2.16 -0.52
C TYR A 598 13.99 1.68 0.01
N GLN A 599 13.52 0.49 -0.39
CA GLN A 599 12.27 -0.05 0.14
C GLN A 599 12.33 -0.22 1.66
N LEU A 600 13.45 -0.73 2.18
CA LEU A 600 13.64 -0.81 3.63
C LEU A 600 13.56 0.56 4.31
N LEU A 601 14.11 1.60 3.69
CA LEU A 601 13.98 2.97 4.21
C LEU A 601 12.52 3.44 4.22
N ASP A 602 11.79 3.27 3.11
CA ASP A 602 10.39 3.67 2.97
C ASP A 602 9.48 2.94 3.98
N ASP A 603 9.70 1.63 4.19
CA ASP A 603 8.93 0.83 5.15
C ASP A 603 9.01 1.40 6.58
N HIS A 604 10.15 1.98 6.97
CA HIS A 604 10.35 2.64 8.25
C HIS A 604 9.99 4.13 8.23
N TRP A 605 10.07 4.79 7.05
CA TRP A 605 9.95 6.23 6.91
C TRP A 605 8.60 6.79 7.38
N ASN A 606 7.51 6.11 7.09
CA ASN A 606 6.19 6.57 7.52
C ASN A 606 6.08 6.75 9.04
N THR A 607 6.69 5.86 9.81
CA THR A 607 6.73 5.98 11.28
C THR A 607 7.57 7.16 11.71
N ILE A 608 8.73 7.35 11.10
CA ILE A 608 9.65 8.45 11.40
C ILE A 608 9.02 9.80 11.06
N ALA A 609 8.40 9.92 9.90
CA ALA A 609 7.78 11.15 9.43
C ALA A 609 6.63 11.60 10.35
N VAL A 610 5.76 10.67 10.75
CA VAL A 610 4.65 10.96 11.68
C VAL A 610 5.17 11.45 13.03
N ASP A 611 6.15 10.77 13.59
CA ASP A 611 6.74 11.15 14.88
C ASP A 611 7.41 12.53 14.79
N LEU A 612 8.12 12.82 13.69
CA LEU A 612 8.74 14.13 13.46
C LEU A 612 7.70 15.24 13.32
N GLU A 613 6.60 15.02 12.60
CA GLU A 613 5.49 15.96 12.49
C GLU A 613 4.87 16.26 13.87
N MET A 614 4.67 15.23 14.69
CA MET A 614 4.16 15.39 16.06
C MET A 614 5.12 16.21 16.92
N ILE A 615 6.43 15.92 16.85
CA ILE A 615 7.44 16.66 17.62
C ILE A 615 7.53 18.11 17.14
N GLN A 616 7.47 18.38 15.85
CA GLN A 616 7.52 19.74 15.30
C GLN A 616 6.28 20.56 15.65
N THR A 617 5.12 19.91 15.75
CA THR A 617 3.84 20.57 16.05
C THR A 617 3.62 20.77 17.54
N GLU A 618 3.90 19.75 18.36
CA GLU A 618 3.59 19.74 19.79
C GLU A 618 4.80 20.02 20.69
N GLY A 619 6.00 20.10 20.09
CA GLY A 619 7.25 20.23 20.79
C GLY A 619 7.85 18.89 21.24
N PHE A 620 9.13 18.90 21.62
CA PHE A 620 9.87 17.69 22.04
C PHE A 620 9.23 16.93 23.21
N GLY A 621 8.46 17.63 24.06
CA GLY A 621 7.72 17.04 25.16
C GLY A 621 6.66 16.02 24.73
N ALA A 622 6.23 16.01 23.47
CA ALA A 622 5.30 15.01 22.92
C ALA A 622 5.83 13.57 23.07
N ALA A 623 7.15 13.38 22.99
CA ALA A 623 7.77 12.06 23.20
C ALA A 623 7.65 11.52 24.63
N LYS A 624 7.30 12.38 25.61
CA LYS A 624 7.10 12.01 27.01
C LYS A 624 5.62 11.88 27.40
N LYS A 625 4.71 11.97 26.43
CA LYS A 625 3.26 11.83 26.65
C LYS A 625 2.79 10.39 26.51
N VAL A 626 1.71 10.09 27.19
CA VAL A 626 1.02 8.79 27.16
C VAL A 626 -0.47 9.02 26.96
N ASP A 627 -1.05 8.33 26.00
CA ASP A 627 -2.46 8.43 25.65
C ASP A 627 -3.28 7.24 26.20
N PRO A 628 -4.58 7.42 26.47
CA PRO A 628 -5.46 6.30 26.75
C PRO A 628 -5.58 5.37 25.55
N HIS A 629 -5.39 4.07 25.75
CA HIS A 629 -5.66 3.07 24.72
C HIS A 629 -7.15 2.78 24.68
N LEU A 630 -7.82 3.24 23.63
CA LEU A 630 -9.26 3.05 23.45
C LEU A 630 -9.51 1.82 22.58
N VAL A 631 -10.33 0.90 23.07
CA VAL A 631 -10.78 -0.30 22.33
C VAL A 631 -12.29 -0.36 22.27
N THR A 632 -12.83 -0.78 21.13
CA THR A 632 -14.26 -0.96 20.95
C THR A 632 -14.68 -2.32 21.52
N LYS A 633 -15.49 -2.33 22.59
CA LYS A 633 -16.05 -3.56 23.17
C LYS A 633 -17.57 -3.63 22.91
N LYS A 634 -18.05 -4.80 22.49
CA LYS A 634 -19.50 -5.06 22.36
C LYS A 634 -20.13 -5.23 23.73
N LYS A 635 -21.13 -4.40 24.07
CA LYS A 635 -21.95 -4.51 25.25
C LYS A 635 -23.42 -4.69 24.83
N GLY A 636 -23.84 -5.94 24.69
CA GLY A 636 -25.12 -6.28 24.06
C GLY A 636 -25.07 -6.06 22.54
N ASN A 637 -26.00 -5.28 21.99
CA ASN A 637 -26.04 -4.92 20.57
C ASN A 637 -25.35 -3.58 20.26
N GLU A 638 -24.76 -2.92 21.26
CA GLU A 638 -24.07 -1.63 21.11
C GLU A 638 -22.55 -1.83 21.23
N GLU A 639 -21.80 -1.14 20.37
CA GLU A 639 -20.35 -1.02 20.46
C GLU A 639 -20.03 0.22 21.27
N GLN A 640 -19.25 0.06 22.36
CA GLN A 640 -18.84 1.14 23.22
C GLN A 640 -17.30 1.21 23.27
N GLU A 641 -16.74 2.39 23.03
CA GLU A 641 -15.33 2.63 23.29
C GLU A 641 -15.08 2.63 24.80
N VAL A 642 -14.17 1.78 25.23
CA VAL A 642 -13.71 1.70 26.60
C VAL A 642 -12.20 1.80 26.64
N GLN A 643 -11.68 2.48 27.64
CA GLN A 643 -10.25 2.51 27.86
C GLN A 643 -9.77 1.12 28.31
N ASP A 644 -8.79 0.60 27.57
CA ASP A 644 -8.14 -0.70 27.83
C ASP A 644 -6.63 -0.49 27.90
N GLY A 645 -6.22 0.19 28.98
CA GLY A 645 -4.83 0.53 29.23
C GLY A 645 -4.36 1.85 28.63
N TRP A 646 -3.05 1.92 28.39
CA TRP A 646 -2.32 3.11 27.95
C TRP A 646 -1.39 2.79 26.78
N VAL A 647 -1.12 3.80 25.96
CA VAL A 647 -0.18 3.71 24.83
C VAL A 647 0.70 4.95 24.83
N GLY A 648 1.97 4.80 24.50
CA GLY A 648 2.85 5.96 24.37
C GLY A 648 2.48 6.81 23.15
N HIS A 649 2.49 8.11 23.29
CA HIS A 649 2.14 9.04 22.22
C HIS A 649 3.09 8.91 21.03
N ILE A 650 4.38 8.86 21.30
CA ILE A 650 5.44 8.62 20.30
C ILE A 650 6.21 7.34 20.63
N LEU A 651 6.62 7.14 21.88
CA LEU A 651 7.45 6.02 22.28
C LEU A 651 6.59 4.81 22.66
N PRO A 652 6.66 3.69 21.94
CA PRO A 652 5.84 2.52 22.22
C PRO A 652 6.24 1.86 23.55
N PHE A 653 5.26 1.32 24.26
CA PHE A 653 5.47 0.67 25.56
C PHE A 653 6.44 -0.52 25.49
N ASP A 654 6.33 -1.32 24.44
CA ASP A 654 7.20 -2.49 24.24
C ASP A 654 8.68 -2.11 24.09
N LEU A 655 8.97 -0.96 23.47
CA LEU A 655 10.34 -0.46 23.34
C LEU A 655 10.94 -0.17 24.72
N LEU A 656 10.19 0.53 25.60
CA LEU A 656 10.67 0.83 26.95
C LEU A 656 10.79 -0.43 27.80
N GLN A 657 9.87 -1.37 27.63
CA GLN A 657 9.90 -2.66 28.34
C GLN A 657 11.09 -3.50 27.93
N LYS A 658 11.47 -3.51 26.67
CA LYS A 658 12.65 -4.22 26.13
C LYS A 658 13.98 -3.53 26.49
N THR A 659 13.97 -2.24 26.83
CA THR A 659 15.17 -1.44 27.09
C THR A 659 15.34 -1.11 28.56
N LEU A 660 14.59 -0.11 29.04
CA LEU A 660 14.72 0.42 30.39
C LEU A 660 14.10 -0.48 31.48
N LEU A 661 13.11 -1.29 31.13
CA LEU A 661 12.38 -2.17 32.04
C LEU A 661 12.61 -3.65 31.77
N LYS A 662 13.75 -4.01 31.12
CA LYS A 662 14.07 -5.35 30.64
C LYS A 662 13.90 -6.44 31.70
N ASP A 663 14.34 -6.19 32.92
CA ASP A 663 14.26 -7.18 34.00
C ASP A 663 12.81 -7.48 34.41
N LYS A 664 11.95 -6.45 34.40
CA LYS A 664 10.53 -6.61 34.77
C LYS A 664 9.74 -7.27 33.63
N ALA A 665 10.00 -6.88 32.40
CA ALA A 665 9.41 -7.51 31.23
C ALA A 665 9.87 -8.97 31.09
N GLY A 666 11.16 -9.26 31.32
CA GLY A 666 11.69 -10.61 31.30
C GLY A 666 11.10 -11.51 32.38
N ALA A 667 10.87 -10.97 33.58
CA ALA A 667 10.21 -11.71 34.65
C ALA A 667 8.74 -12.06 34.30
N LEU A 668 8.01 -11.14 33.66
CA LEU A 668 6.65 -11.40 33.19
C LEU A 668 6.64 -12.46 32.10
N HIS A 669 7.53 -12.33 31.11
CA HIS A 669 7.64 -13.30 30.02
C HIS A 669 8.02 -14.70 30.51
N ALA A 670 8.86 -14.82 31.54
CA ALA A 670 9.17 -16.11 32.16
C ALA A 670 7.93 -16.78 32.78
N LEU A 671 7.01 -15.99 33.37
CA LEU A 671 5.75 -16.52 33.89
C LEU A 671 4.79 -16.93 32.77
N GLU A 672 4.76 -16.18 31.67
CA GLU A 672 3.99 -16.52 30.47
C GLU A 672 4.50 -17.81 29.81
N ASN A 673 5.80 -18.00 29.73
CA ASN A 673 6.41 -19.25 29.23
C ASN A 673 6.05 -20.43 30.13
N GLN A 674 6.13 -20.27 31.46
CA GLN A 674 5.69 -21.31 32.40
C GLN A 674 4.19 -21.65 32.21
N LEU A 675 3.35 -20.66 31.93
CA LEU A 675 1.93 -20.90 31.65
C LEU A 675 1.75 -21.63 30.32
N ALA A 676 2.57 -21.32 29.30
CA ALA A 676 2.52 -21.92 27.97
C ALA A 676 3.03 -23.38 27.95
N GLU A 677 3.82 -23.82 28.92
CA GLU A 677 4.29 -25.19 29.07
C GLU A 677 3.22 -26.12 29.69
N LEU A 678 2.28 -25.60 30.46
CA LEU A 678 1.27 -26.40 31.17
C LEU A 678 0.39 -27.28 30.25
N PRO A 679 -0.06 -26.84 29.06
CA PRO A 679 -0.82 -27.71 28.15
C PRO A 679 -0.08 -29.00 27.80
N THR A 680 1.22 -28.93 27.56
CA THR A 680 2.06 -30.13 27.26
C THR A 680 2.15 -31.06 28.45
N GLU A 681 2.20 -30.53 29.69
CA GLU A 681 2.14 -31.37 30.90
C GLU A 681 0.76 -32.02 31.05
N TYR A 682 -0.33 -31.33 30.71
CA TYR A 682 -1.67 -31.90 30.71
C TYR A 682 -1.80 -33.04 29.67
N GLU A 683 -1.29 -32.85 28.47
CA GLU A 683 -1.27 -33.86 27.42
C GLU A 683 -0.48 -35.09 27.85
N ALA A 684 0.72 -34.90 28.39
CA ALA A 684 1.54 -36.02 28.88
C ALA A 684 0.82 -36.84 29.96
N LEU A 685 0.08 -36.18 30.88
CA LEU A 685 -0.69 -36.88 31.91
C LEU A 685 -1.95 -37.58 31.34
N LEU A 686 -2.53 -37.02 30.26
CA LEU A 686 -3.67 -37.61 29.57
C LEU A 686 -3.25 -38.92 28.84
N ASP A 687 -2.06 -38.94 28.27
CA ASP A 687 -1.49 -40.10 27.58
C ASP A 687 -1.12 -41.24 28.54
N GLU A 688 -1.00 -40.96 29.85
CA GLU A 688 -0.81 -42.02 30.83
C GLU A 688 -2.08 -42.89 31.10
N PHE A 689 -3.25 -42.44 30.60
CA PHE A 689 -4.52 -43.21 30.73
C PHE A 689 -4.78 -44.01 29.48
N THR A 690 -5.11 -45.27 29.67
CA THR A 690 -5.67 -46.14 28.62
C THR A 690 -7.13 -45.82 28.35
N GLU A 691 -7.69 -46.27 27.24
CA GLU A 691 -9.14 -46.10 26.94
C GLU A 691 -10.04 -46.72 28.00
N ASP A 692 -9.63 -47.87 28.57
CA ASP A 692 -10.35 -48.52 29.66
C ASP A 692 -10.32 -47.68 30.95
N ASP A 693 -9.21 -47.01 31.23
CA ASP A 693 -9.10 -46.08 32.37
C ASP A 693 -9.94 -44.83 32.17
N LYS A 694 -9.98 -44.30 30.95
CA LYS A 694 -10.84 -43.15 30.63
C LYS A 694 -12.32 -43.49 30.76
N ASP A 695 -12.71 -44.67 30.36
CA ASP A 695 -14.09 -45.16 30.56
C ASP A 695 -14.42 -45.34 32.05
N ALA A 696 -13.48 -45.86 32.86
CA ALA A 696 -13.64 -46.02 34.30
C ALA A 696 -13.79 -44.73 35.09
N TYR A 697 -13.19 -43.64 34.58
CA TYR A 697 -13.20 -42.29 35.19
C TYR A 697 -13.82 -41.23 34.30
N LYS A 698 -14.83 -41.63 33.49
CA LYS A 698 -15.44 -40.79 32.46
C LYS A 698 -15.84 -39.40 32.91
N GLU A 699 -16.30 -39.21 34.15
CA GLU A 699 -16.63 -37.91 34.71
C GLU A 699 -15.44 -36.95 34.86
N CYS A 700 -14.19 -37.46 34.84
CA CYS A 700 -12.95 -36.67 34.97
C CYS A 700 -12.42 -36.15 33.64
N PHE A 701 -13.00 -36.58 32.52
CA PHE A 701 -12.65 -36.19 31.16
C PHE A 701 -13.80 -35.49 30.43
N THR A 702 -13.46 -34.75 29.38
CA THR A 702 -14.45 -34.21 28.42
C THR A 702 -15.21 -35.33 27.72
N GLU A 703 -16.33 -35.03 27.08
CA GLU A 703 -17.12 -36.02 26.33
C GLU A 703 -16.30 -36.72 25.23
N GLU A 704 -15.29 -36.01 24.67
CA GLU A 704 -14.38 -36.54 23.65
C GLU A 704 -13.15 -37.22 24.23
N GLY A 705 -12.93 -37.19 25.55
CA GLY A 705 -11.81 -37.81 26.25
C GLY A 705 -10.47 -37.15 26.02
N ASP A 706 -10.45 -35.95 25.45
CA ASP A 706 -9.28 -35.21 25.00
C ASP A 706 -8.76 -34.16 26.01
N ALA A 707 -9.49 -33.94 27.11
CA ALA A 707 -9.08 -33.03 28.17
C ALA A 707 -9.65 -33.40 29.54
N PHE A 708 -9.00 -32.94 30.58
CA PHE A 708 -9.40 -33.11 31.95
C PHE A 708 -10.52 -32.15 32.39
N VAL A 709 -11.42 -32.61 33.26
CA VAL A 709 -12.45 -31.76 33.92
C VAL A 709 -12.03 -31.46 35.35
N PRO A 710 -11.37 -30.29 35.61
CA PRO A 710 -10.68 -30.03 36.89
C PRO A 710 -11.59 -30.09 38.13
N LYS A 711 -12.86 -29.71 37.96
CA LYS A 711 -13.84 -29.73 39.06
C LYS A 711 -14.18 -31.13 39.51
N GLU A 712 -14.30 -32.09 38.62
CA GLU A 712 -14.61 -33.47 38.92
C GLU A 712 -13.38 -34.20 39.40
N ILE A 713 -12.20 -33.92 38.87
CA ILE A 713 -10.91 -34.43 39.36
C ILE A 713 -10.69 -34.12 40.84
N ALA A 714 -10.94 -32.89 41.29
CA ALA A 714 -10.80 -32.53 42.71
C ALA A 714 -11.69 -33.31 43.66
N LYS A 715 -12.84 -33.82 43.19
CA LYS A 715 -13.73 -34.72 43.94
C LYS A 715 -13.16 -36.15 43.91
N LYS A 716 -12.77 -36.62 42.76
CA LYS A 716 -12.29 -37.97 42.53
C LYS A 716 -11.02 -38.29 43.29
N VAL A 717 -10.07 -37.36 43.35
CA VAL A 717 -8.86 -37.47 44.20
C VAL A 717 -9.19 -37.75 45.66
N LYS A 718 -10.25 -37.13 46.23
CA LYS A 718 -10.67 -37.36 47.59
C LYS A 718 -11.28 -38.75 47.80
N GLU A 719 -11.95 -39.30 46.82
CA GLU A 719 -12.53 -40.67 46.82
C GLU A 719 -11.42 -41.70 46.69
N LEU A 720 -10.52 -41.56 45.68
CA LEU A 720 -9.44 -42.51 45.38
C LEU A 720 -8.42 -42.63 46.54
N ARG A 721 -8.19 -41.59 47.32
CA ARG A 721 -7.34 -41.68 48.54
C ARG A 721 -7.76 -42.72 49.56
N ARG A 722 -9.01 -43.22 49.46
CA ARG A 722 -9.56 -44.28 50.37
C ARG A 722 -9.48 -45.69 49.81
N ASP A 723 -9.22 -45.75 48.50
CA ASP A 723 -9.06 -47.03 47.78
C ASP A 723 -7.58 -47.35 47.65
N ARG A 724 -7.20 -48.59 47.96
CA ARG A 724 -5.79 -49.08 47.98
C ARG A 724 -5.49 -50.08 46.85
N THR A 725 -6.31 -50.11 45.81
CA THR A 725 -6.02 -50.88 44.62
C THR A 725 -4.87 -50.22 43.81
N PRO A 726 -3.98 -50.99 43.18
CA PRO A 726 -2.88 -50.39 42.38
C PRO A 726 -3.37 -49.47 41.30
N GLU A 727 -4.48 -49.75 40.67
CA GLU A 727 -5.14 -48.92 39.63
C GLU A 727 -5.63 -47.59 40.23
N ALA A 728 -6.29 -47.62 41.42
CA ALA A 728 -6.74 -46.46 42.12
C ALA A 728 -5.59 -45.58 42.64
N GLU A 729 -4.47 -46.19 43.08
CA GLU A 729 -3.27 -45.49 43.50
C GLU A 729 -2.62 -44.75 42.31
N ASN A 730 -2.53 -45.36 41.12
CA ASN A 730 -1.98 -44.74 39.91
C ASN A 730 -2.88 -43.57 39.44
N ALA A 731 -4.21 -43.79 39.31
CA ALA A 731 -5.14 -42.74 38.96
C ALA A 731 -5.12 -41.57 39.96
N CYS A 732 -5.04 -41.88 41.26
CA CYS A 732 -4.89 -40.82 42.30
C CYS A 732 -3.62 -40.03 42.17
N ARG A 733 -2.51 -40.62 41.77
CA ARG A 733 -1.23 -39.93 41.48
C ARG A 733 -1.40 -38.95 40.33
N ILE A 734 -1.94 -39.43 39.20
CA ILE A 734 -2.09 -38.63 37.97
C ILE A 734 -3.09 -37.48 38.22
N PHE A 735 -4.29 -37.78 38.74
CA PHE A 735 -5.29 -36.78 39.07
C PHE A 735 -4.80 -35.77 40.13
N GLY A 736 -3.99 -36.25 41.11
CA GLY A 736 -3.33 -35.36 42.07
C GLY A 736 -2.38 -34.37 41.41
N ARG A 737 -1.62 -34.81 40.40
CA ARG A 737 -0.79 -33.92 39.60
C ARG A 737 -1.61 -32.94 38.76
N VAL A 738 -2.72 -33.36 38.16
CA VAL A 738 -3.65 -32.50 37.44
C VAL A 738 -4.25 -31.42 38.36
N GLU A 739 -4.63 -31.80 39.62
CA GLU A 739 -5.14 -30.84 40.61
C GLU A 739 -4.06 -29.79 40.95
N GLU A 740 -2.82 -30.22 41.08
CA GLU A 740 -1.70 -29.30 41.34
C GLU A 740 -1.41 -28.38 40.16
N LEU A 741 -1.40 -28.91 38.92
CA LEU A 741 -1.24 -28.10 37.69
C LEU A 741 -2.36 -27.07 37.56
N THR A 742 -3.62 -27.47 37.82
CA THR A 742 -4.74 -26.54 37.79
C THR A 742 -4.60 -25.39 38.81
N ARG A 743 -4.07 -25.71 40.01
CA ARG A 743 -3.77 -24.70 41.02
C ARG A 743 -2.63 -23.78 40.60
N GLN A 744 -1.57 -24.33 40.00
CA GLN A 744 -0.43 -23.59 39.44
C GLN A 744 -0.89 -22.69 38.30
N GLU A 745 -1.69 -23.18 37.36
CA GLU A 745 -2.25 -22.42 36.24
C GLU A 745 -3.06 -21.21 36.74
N LYS A 746 -3.94 -21.42 37.71
CA LYS A 746 -4.72 -20.33 38.30
C LYS A 746 -3.86 -19.30 38.99
N ALA A 747 -2.84 -19.73 39.72
CA ALA A 747 -1.90 -18.84 40.41
C ALA A 747 -1.04 -18.06 39.38
N LEU A 748 -0.55 -18.71 38.34
CA LEU A 748 0.21 -18.09 37.25
C LEU A 748 -0.63 -17.05 36.52
N LYS A 749 -1.87 -17.38 36.11
CA LYS A 749 -2.78 -16.44 35.45
C LYS A 749 -3.08 -15.21 36.32
N ALA A 750 -3.30 -15.38 37.60
CA ALA A 750 -3.52 -14.28 38.53
C ALA A 750 -2.26 -13.39 38.68
N LYS A 751 -1.09 -14.01 38.77
CA LYS A 751 0.18 -13.31 38.88
C LYS A 751 0.55 -12.57 37.61
N ILE A 752 0.42 -13.21 36.43
CA ILE A 752 0.63 -12.58 35.12
C ILE A 752 -0.26 -11.34 34.98
N LYS A 753 -1.55 -11.46 35.31
CA LYS A 753 -2.48 -10.31 35.25
C LYS A 753 -2.05 -9.16 36.16
N SER A 754 -1.61 -9.46 37.37
CA SER A 754 -1.14 -8.46 38.34
C SER A 754 0.17 -7.81 37.87
N ASP A 755 1.12 -8.62 37.44
CA ASP A 755 2.45 -8.15 37.03
C ASP A 755 2.40 -7.39 35.71
N ALA A 756 1.53 -7.78 34.78
CA ALA A 756 1.25 -7.05 33.53
C ALA A 756 0.69 -5.65 33.82
N ALA A 757 -0.32 -5.54 34.71
CA ALA A 757 -0.88 -4.24 35.09
C ALA A 757 0.16 -3.36 35.83
N ALA A 758 1.00 -3.96 36.68
CA ALA A 758 2.07 -3.24 37.34
C ALA A 758 3.16 -2.77 36.36
N LEU A 759 3.51 -3.59 35.40
CA LEU A 759 4.47 -3.25 34.34
C LEU A 759 3.92 -2.12 33.46
N GLU A 760 2.66 -2.16 33.09
CA GLU A 760 2.00 -1.11 32.31
C GLU A 760 2.03 0.24 33.04
N ALA A 761 1.61 0.27 34.33
CA ALA A 761 1.64 1.45 35.15
C ALA A 761 3.06 2.00 35.33
N LEU A 762 4.04 1.12 35.50
CA LEU A 762 5.46 1.49 35.61
C LEU A 762 5.96 2.07 34.28
N THR A 763 5.60 1.46 33.15
CA THR A 763 5.98 1.93 31.80
C THR A 763 5.46 3.34 31.55
N LYS A 764 4.17 3.58 31.83
CA LYS A 764 3.58 4.93 31.77
C LYS A 764 4.39 5.94 32.58
N LYS A 765 4.62 5.64 33.85
CA LYS A 765 5.40 6.53 34.74
C LYS A 765 6.82 6.74 34.23
N THR A 766 7.42 5.74 33.64
CA THR A 766 8.78 5.84 33.09
C THR A 766 8.78 6.77 31.88
N ILE A 767 7.82 6.66 30.94
CA ILE A 767 7.69 7.58 29.79
C ILE A 767 7.56 9.03 30.27
N GLU A 768 6.65 9.29 31.20
CA GLU A 768 6.39 10.63 31.73
C GLU A 768 7.60 11.22 32.50
N GLY A 769 8.50 10.37 32.98
CA GLY A 769 9.71 10.74 33.74
C GLY A 769 11.01 10.72 32.96
N LEU A 770 11.00 10.46 31.64
CA LEU A 770 12.20 10.37 30.83
C LEU A 770 12.98 11.70 30.78
N THR A 771 14.31 11.61 30.84
CA THR A 771 15.19 12.72 30.47
C THR A 771 15.26 12.89 28.97
N ASP A 772 15.65 14.08 28.49
CA ASP A 772 15.80 14.33 27.05
C ASP A 772 16.82 13.38 26.40
N ALA A 773 17.92 13.08 27.10
CA ALA A 773 18.92 12.12 26.64
C ALA A 773 18.35 10.70 26.46
N GLN A 774 17.52 10.24 27.38
CA GLN A 774 16.86 8.93 27.27
C GLN A 774 15.83 8.91 26.13
N VAL A 775 15.11 10.01 25.91
CA VAL A 775 14.20 10.14 24.77
C VAL A 775 14.98 10.01 23.46
N LEU A 776 16.09 10.72 23.30
CA LEU A 776 16.93 10.64 22.10
C LEU A 776 17.47 9.22 21.85
N GLU A 777 17.91 8.53 22.91
CA GLU A 777 18.36 7.14 22.83
C GLU A 777 17.24 6.20 22.37
N LEU A 778 16.04 6.37 22.93
CA LEU A 778 14.87 5.56 22.56
C LEU A 778 14.39 5.86 21.13
N LEU A 779 14.43 7.12 20.69
CA LEU A 779 14.13 7.49 19.31
C LEU A 779 15.16 6.90 18.33
N GLU A 780 16.45 6.90 18.70
CA GLU A 780 17.49 6.22 17.91
C GLU A 780 17.18 4.72 17.75
N GLN A 781 16.77 4.06 18.83
CA GLN A 781 16.35 2.65 18.79
C GLN A 781 15.05 2.41 18.04
N LYS A 782 14.14 3.38 17.99
CA LYS A 782 12.88 3.29 17.25
C LYS A 782 13.05 3.57 15.75
N TRP A 783 13.83 4.60 15.38
CA TRP A 783 13.90 5.11 14.02
C TRP A 783 15.06 4.56 13.22
N ILE A 784 16.23 4.38 13.86
CA ILE A 784 17.48 4.08 13.16
C ILE A 784 17.84 2.61 13.25
N ALA A 785 17.81 2.02 14.44
CA ALA A 785 18.27 0.67 14.65
C ALA A 785 17.47 -0.39 13.85
N PRO A 786 16.14 -0.36 13.72
CA PRO A 786 15.41 -1.35 12.95
C PRO A 786 15.83 -1.35 11.48
N PHE A 787 15.86 -0.18 10.86
CA PHE A 787 16.29 0.00 9.47
C PHE A 787 17.73 -0.46 9.24
N THR A 788 18.68 -0.03 10.06
CA THR A 788 20.10 -0.38 9.89
C THR A 788 20.36 -1.87 10.12
N ASN A 789 19.59 -2.51 11.00
CA ASN A 789 19.65 -3.96 11.24
C ASN A 789 19.11 -4.77 10.05
N GLU A 790 18.06 -4.29 9.39
CA GLU A 790 17.53 -4.93 8.19
C GLU A 790 18.46 -4.71 6.99
N LEU A 791 18.98 -3.50 6.83
CA LEU A 791 19.96 -3.18 5.80
C LEU A 791 21.21 -4.07 5.90
N ALA A 792 21.68 -4.35 7.12
CA ALA A 792 22.84 -5.22 7.37
C ALA A 792 22.64 -6.67 6.90
N LYS A 793 21.41 -7.11 6.64
CA LYS A 793 21.10 -8.47 6.15
C LYS A 793 21.12 -8.62 4.63
N LEU A 794 21.19 -7.52 3.86
CA LEU A 794 21.17 -7.59 2.39
C LEU A 794 22.31 -8.46 1.80
N PRO A 795 23.56 -8.44 2.31
CA PRO A 795 24.61 -9.35 1.85
C PRO A 795 24.25 -10.82 2.06
N ASP A 796 23.67 -11.17 3.22
CA ASP A 796 23.25 -12.55 3.50
C ASP A 796 22.14 -13.00 2.52
N ALA A 797 21.17 -12.12 2.24
CA ALA A 797 20.10 -12.40 1.27
C ALA A 797 20.64 -12.61 -0.15
N MET A 798 21.68 -11.85 -0.54
CA MET A 798 22.37 -12.02 -1.81
C MET A 798 23.10 -13.39 -1.87
N VAL A 799 23.79 -13.78 -0.80
CA VAL A 799 24.45 -15.10 -0.68
C VAL A 799 23.40 -16.21 -0.78
N ASP A 800 22.29 -16.12 -0.05
CA ASP A 800 21.19 -17.09 -0.10
C ASP A 800 20.57 -17.20 -1.50
N SER A 801 20.46 -16.08 -2.22
CA SER A 801 20.02 -16.07 -3.63
C SER A 801 20.98 -16.85 -4.54
N LEU A 802 22.28 -16.66 -4.39
CA LEU A 802 23.30 -17.42 -5.14
C LEU A 802 23.26 -18.90 -4.80
N VAL A 803 23.19 -19.25 -3.50
CA VAL A 803 23.05 -20.65 -3.05
C VAL A 803 21.84 -21.31 -3.70
N ASN A 804 20.68 -20.67 -3.68
CA ASN A 804 19.45 -21.21 -4.28
C ASN A 804 19.59 -21.43 -5.79
N LYS A 805 20.22 -20.50 -6.51
CA LYS A 805 20.47 -20.65 -7.96
C LYS A 805 21.37 -21.83 -8.27
N ILE A 806 22.46 -22.00 -7.52
CA ILE A 806 23.41 -23.12 -7.68
C ILE A 806 22.74 -24.44 -7.33
N GLN A 807 21.99 -24.50 -6.23
CA GLN A 807 21.21 -25.70 -5.86
C GLN A 807 20.17 -26.07 -6.92
N THR A 808 19.51 -25.09 -7.51
CA THR A 808 18.55 -25.33 -8.58
C THR A 808 19.23 -25.96 -9.79
N LEU A 809 20.40 -25.43 -10.20
CA LEU A 809 21.19 -25.99 -11.29
C LEU A 809 21.69 -27.41 -10.97
N GLN A 810 22.16 -27.65 -9.74
CA GLN A 810 22.58 -28.98 -9.28
C GLN A 810 21.41 -29.97 -9.32
N ASN A 811 20.27 -29.62 -8.75
CA ASN A 811 19.09 -30.47 -8.70
C ASN A 811 18.53 -30.79 -10.06
N LYS A 812 18.61 -29.84 -11.01
CA LYS A 812 18.16 -30.00 -12.39
C LYS A 812 18.82 -31.19 -13.08
N TYR A 813 20.09 -31.43 -12.82
CA TYR A 813 20.89 -32.50 -13.46
C TYR A 813 21.38 -33.58 -12.51
N SER A 814 20.85 -33.62 -11.27
CA SER A 814 21.30 -34.60 -10.24
C SER A 814 20.82 -36.04 -10.52
N THR A 815 19.66 -36.18 -11.15
CA THR A 815 19.10 -37.47 -11.53
C THR A 815 19.19 -37.61 -13.04
N THR A 816 20.06 -38.49 -13.52
CA THR A 816 20.25 -38.67 -14.97
C THR A 816 19.35 -39.78 -15.51
N PHE A 817 19.15 -39.77 -16.83
CA PHE A 817 18.46 -40.87 -17.52
C PHE A 817 19.16 -42.21 -17.23
N PHE A 818 20.50 -42.20 -17.18
CA PHE A 818 21.29 -43.39 -16.89
C PHE A 818 21.08 -43.92 -15.45
N ASP A 819 20.89 -43.02 -14.47
CA ASP A 819 20.58 -43.41 -13.10
C ASP A 819 19.21 -44.07 -13.02
N VAL A 820 18.20 -43.44 -13.66
CA VAL A 820 16.82 -43.98 -13.73
C VAL A 820 16.80 -45.32 -14.47
N GLU A 821 17.52 -45.48 -15.56
CA GLU A 821 17.68 -46.77 -16.26
C GLU A 821 18.28 -47.85 -15.36
N SER A 822 19.32 -47.48 -14.60
CA SER A 822 19.97 -48.39 -13.66
C SER A 822 19.06 -48.82 -12.50
N GLU A 823 18.26 -47.88 -11.97
CA GLU A 823 17.24 -48.15 -10.97
C GLU A 823 16.14 -49.08 -11.50
N ILE A 824 15.63 -48.80 -12.71
CA ILE A 824 14.66 -49.67 -13.37
C ILE A 824 15.21 -51.09 -13.49
N ARG A 825 16.40 -51.24 -14.03
CA ARG A 825 17.05 -52.59 -14.14
C ARG A 825 17.27 -53.27 -12.78
N ALA A 826 17.63 -52.49 -11.73
CA ALA A 826 17.76 -53.01 -10.39
C ALA A 826 16.43 -53.51 -9.81
N THR A 827 15.39 -52.71 -10.03
CA THR A 827 14.01 -53.02 -9.60
C THR A 827 13.45 -54.22 -10.34
N GLU A 828 13.66 -54.31 -11.67
CA GLU A 828 13.30 -55.46 -12.48
C GLU A 828 13.97 -56.75 -11.98
N LYS A 829 15.25 -56.67 -11.64
CA LYS A 829 16.00 -57.81 -11.03
C LYS A 829 15.45 -58.23 -9.65
N GLN A 830 15.11 -57.22 -8.80
CA GLN A 830 14.49 -57.51 -7.51
C GLN A 830 13.11 -58.15 -7.66
N LEU A 831 12.28 -57.61 -8.57
CA LEU A 831 10.97 -58.21 -8.86
C LEU A 831 11.10 -59.64 -9.41
N ALA A 832 12.06 -59.89 -10.31
CA ALA A 832 12.34 -61.21 -10.82
C ALA A 832 12.79 -62.18 -9.73
N ALA A 833 13.61 -61.71 -8.75
CA ALA A 833 14.00 -62.50 -7.60
C ALA A 833 12.81 -62.82 -6.68
N MET A 834 11.90 -61.87 -6.44
CA MET A 834 10.69 -62.08 -5.64
C MET A 834 9.72 -63.09 -6.28
N MET A 835 9.73 -63.20 -7.63
CA MET A 835 8.93 -64.22 -8.33
C MET A 835 9.40 -65.64 -8.09
N ASP A 836 10.67 -65.82 -7.79
CA ASP A 836 11.21 -67.16 -7.45
C ASP A 836 10.64 -67.75 -6.14
N ASP A 837 10.17 -66.87 -5.24
CA ASP A 837 9.57 -67.26 -3.96
C ASP A 837 8.07 -67.55 -4.10
N LEU A 838 7.47 -67.32 -5.24
CA LEU A 838 6.04 -67.61 -5.45
C LEU A 838 5.78 -69.07 -5.71
N THR A 839 4.78 -69.61 -5.11
CA THR A 839 4.29 -71.00 -5.28
C THR A 839 2.99 -71.02 -6.05
N GLY A 840 2.82 -72.02 -6.96
CA GLY A 840 1.62 -72.15 -7.79
C GLY A 840 1.53 -73.50 -8.50
N SER A 841 0.53 -73.63 -9.40
CA SER A 841 0.46 -74.79 -10.27
C SER A 841 1.60 -74.81 -11.30
N GLU A 842 1.82 -75.96 -11.92
CA GLU A 842 2.83 -76.12 -12.99
C GLU A 842 2.66 -75.06 -14.12
N TYR A 843 1.44 -74.70 -14.47
CA TYR A 843 1.15 -73.69 -15.48
C TYR A 843 1.40 -72.25 -14.97
N ASP A 844 1.09 -72.00 -13.71
CA ASP A 844 1.40 -70.70 -13.07
C ASP A 844 2.91 -70.43 -13.00
N LEU A 845 3.67 -71.45 -12.56
CA LEU A 845 5.15 -71.37 -12.52
C LEU A 845 5.75 -71.20 -13.93
N LYS A 846 5.19 -71.85 -14.93
CA LYS A 846 5.63 -71.63 -16.32
C LYS A 846 5.30 -70.19 -16.78
N GLY A 847 4.11 -69.64 -16.51
CA GLY A 847 3.75 -68.24 -16.76
C GLY A 847 4.67 -67.25 -16.07
N LEU A 848 4.99 -67.46 -14.78
CA LEU A 848 5.92 -66.67 -14.00
C LEU A 848 7.34 -66.69 -14.62
N SER A 849 7.81 -67.90 -15.08
CA SER A 849 9.10 -68.02 -15.74
C SER A 849 9.17 -67.24 -17.04
N GLU A 850 8.13 -67.32 -17.87
CA GLU A 850 8.05 -66.52 -19.15
C GLU A 850 7.94 -65.02 -18.85
N PHE A 851 7.15 -64.61 -17.83
CA PHE A 851 7.07 -63.20 -17.44
C PHE A 851 8.41 -62.66 -16.89
N LYS A 852 9.15 -63.49 -16.12
CA LYS A 852 10.50 -63.14 -15.65
C LYS A 852 11.48 -62.96 -16.80
N THR A 853 11.44 -63.79 -17.83
CA THR A 853 12.25 -63.65 -19.06
C THR A 853 11.93 -62.36 -19.77
N LEU A 854 10.65 -62.01 -19.96
CA LEU A 854 10.23 -60.78 -20.56
C LEU A 854 10.63 -59.53 -19.76
N LEU A 855 10.56 -59.62 -18.41
CA LEU A 855 10.93 -58.55 -17.48
C LEU A 855 12.43 -58.24 -17.51
N LEU A 856 13.28 -59.27 -17.62
CA LEU A 856 14.73 -59.13 -17.66
C LEU A 856 15.30 -58.80 -19.07
N GLY A 857 14.45 -58.92 -20.11
CA GLY A 857 14.82 -58.61 -21.48
C GLY A 857 15.75 -59.62 -22.14
N ASP A 858 15.72 -60.88 -21.71
CA ASP A 858 16.49 -62.03 -22.23
C ASP A 858 15.78 -62.69 -23.42
#